data_1de5f6e1b746b656ca5797e748985780
#
_entry.id   1de5f6e1b746b656ca5797e748985780
#
_cell.length_a   1.000
_cell.length_b   1.000
_cell.length_c   1.000
_cell.angle_alpha   90.00
_cell.angle_beta   90.00
_cell.angle_gamma   90.00
#
_symmetry.space_group_name_H-M   'P 1'
#
loop_
_entity.id
_entity.type
_entity.pdbx_description
1 polymer ?
#
loop_
_entity_poly.entity_id
_entity_poly.type
_entity_poly.pdbx_seq_one_letter_code
_entity_poly.pdbx_strand_id
1 'polypeptide(L)'
;MSKRFDKEVFIESVKSNLKTLYRQTLVDATKQQVFQAVSYAVKDTIIDNWMETQKVYEEEDPKMVYYMSMEFLMGRALGNNMINLTEYKEVKEALEELGFDLNVIEDQEPDAALGNGGLGRLAACFLDSLATLGYAAYGCGIRYRYGMFKQKIENGYQVEVPDNWLKDGNPFELRRPEYAKEVKFGGYIRVEYDEATKRNKFIQEGYQSVRAIPFDIPIVGYNNNVVNTLRVWDAEAINDFQLDSFDKGDYQKAVEQENLARNIVEVLYPNDNHYAGKELRLKQQYFFISASVQAAVAKYKKNHSDIRKFYEKATFQLNDTHPTVAVAELMRILLDEEGLEWDEAWEVTTKTCAYTNHTIMAEALEKWPIELFSRLLPRIYQIIEEINRRFVEEIQKKYPGNQEKVRKMAIIYDGQVKMAHLAICAGYSVNGVAALHTEILKNQELKDFYEMMPEKFNNKTNGITQRRFLLHANPLLADWVTEHIGDEWITDLAQISKLKVYVDDEKAQQEFMNIKYQNKLRLAKYIREHNGIDVDPRSIFDVQVKRLHEYKRQLLNILHVMYLYNKIKDHPEMPFYPRTFIFGAKAAAGYRRAKLTIKLINSVADVINNDKSINGKLKVVFIEDYRVSNAEWIFAAADVSEQISTASKEASGTGNMKFMLNGAPTLGTMDGANVEIVQEVGEENAFIFGLSAQEVINYENNGGYNPMDYFNNDQDIRRVLMQLINGEYAPDDPERFRDIYDSLLNTNSSDRADTYFILADFKSYAEAQERVEKAYRDETGWARMAMMNTACSGKFTSDRTIQQYVDEIWHLDKVTVEA
;
A
#
# COMPACT_ATOMS: atom_id res chain seq x y z
N MET A 1 13.24 -4.64 -31.22
CA MET A 1 11.85 -4.27 -31.59
C MET A 1 10.94 -5.31 -31.00
N SER A 2 9.92 -4.95 -30.23
CA SER A 2 8.95 -5.94 -29.72
C SER A 2 8.37 -6.75 -30.90
N LYS A 3 8.13 -8.03 -30.70
CA LYS A 3 7.38 -8.86 -31.67
C LYS A 3 6.09 -8.08 -32.01
N ARG A 4 5.88 -7.80 -33.30
CA ARG A 4 4.68 -7.06 -33.72
C ARG A 4 3.47 -7.91 -33.40
N PHE A 5 2.45 -7.32 -32.73
CA PHE A 5 1.18 -7.96 -32.44
C PHE A 5 0.56 -8.53 -33.72
N ASP A 6 0.23 -9.81 -33.70
CA ASP A 6 -0.45 -10.49 -34.80
C ASP A 6 -1.92 -10.75 -34.40
N LYS A 7 -2.82 -9.96 -34.98
CA LYS A 7 -4.24 -10.01 -34.66
C LYS A 7 -4.87 -11.38 -34.95
N GLU A 8 -4.51 -12.02 -36.07
CA GLU A 8 -5.08 -13.34 -36.43
C GLU A 8 -4.62 -14.40 -35.44
N VAL A 9 -3.35 -14.41 -35.10
CA VAL A 9 -2.80 -15.34 -34.07
C VAL A 9 -3.46 -15.10 -32.73
N PHE A 10 -3.67 -13.85 -32.35
CA PHE A 10 -4.37 -13.51 -31.08
C PHE A 10 -5.81 -14.03 -31.07
N ILE A 11 -6.58 -13.78 -32.14
CA ILE A 11 -7.98 -14.24 -32.28
C ILE A 11 -8.05 -15.76 -32.22
N GLU A 12 -7.18 -16.46 -32.93
CA GLU A 12 -7.13 -17.92 -32.88
C GLU A 12 -6.72 -18.44 -31.50
N SER A 13 -5.81 -17.76 -30.78
CA SER A 13 -5.48 -18.10 -29.41
C SER A 13 -6.70 -17.95 -28.48
N VAL A 14 -7.46 -16.86 -28.60
CA VAL A 14 -8.70 -16.67 -27.80
C VAL A 14 -9.70 -17.79 -28.06
N LYS A 15 -9.95 -18.13 -29.32
CA LYS A 15 -10.86 -19.23 -29.69
C LYS A 15 -10.38 -20.57 -29.16
N SER A 16 -9.09 -20.84 -29.30
CA SER A 16 -8.46 -22.08 -28.81
C SER A 16 -8.56 -22.19 -27.29
N ASN A 17 -8.33 -21.10 -26.56
CA ASN A 17 -8.45 -21.07 -25.11
C ASN A 17 -9.89 -21.32 -24.66
N LEU A 18 -10.89 -20.72 -25.31
CA LEU A 18 -12.30 -20.99 -25.02
C LEU A 18 -12.66 -22.46 -25.23
N LYS A 19 -12.20 -23.02 -26.35
CA LYS A 19 -12.41 -24.44 -26.68
C LYS A 19 -11.77 -25.37 -25.65
N THR A 20 -10.51 -25.11 -25.33
CA THR A 20 -9.69 -26.01 -24.51
C THR A 20 -10.04 -25.94 -23.04
N LEU A 21 -10.23 -24.72 -22.51
CA LEU A 21 -10.50 -24.52 -21.08
C LEU A 21 -11.97 -24.76 -20.72
N TYR A 22 -12.90 -24.41 -21.62
CA TYR A 22 -14.32 -24.38 -21.29
C TYR A 22 -15.22 -25.17 -22.22
N ARG A 23 -14.67 -25.74 -23.29
CA ARG A 23 -15.47 -26.41 -24.35
C ARG A 23 -16.57 -25.47 -24.88
N GLN A 24 -16.23 -24.18 -25.07
CA GLN A 24 -17.15 -23.15 -25.53
C GLN A 24 -16.69 -22.51 -26.85
N THR A 25 -17.67 -21.92 -27.54
CA THR A 25 -17.45 -21.04 -28.69
C THR A 25 -17.59 -19.58 -28.25
N LEU A 26 -17.23 -18.64 -29.14
CA LEU A 26 -17.42 -17.20 -28.89
C LEU A 26 -18.88 -16.81 -28.62
N VAL A 27 -19.84 -17.55 -29.24
CA VAL A 27 -21.26 -17.25 -29.11
C VAL A 27 -21.84 -17.70 -27.76
N ASP A 28 -21.33 -18.83 -27.24
CA ASP A 28 -21.87 -19.47 -26.05
C ASP A 28 -21.09 -19.13 -24.78
N ALA A 29 -19.88 -18.52 -24.92
CA ALA A 29 -19.02 -18.21 -23.78
C ALA A 29 -19.60 -17.07 -22.92
N THR A 30 -19.47 -17.21 -21.61
CA THR A 30 -19.74 -16.11 -20.69
C THR A 30 -18.65 -15.04 -20.79
N LYS A 31 -18.94 -13.81 -20.36
CA LYS A 31 -17.97 -12.71 -20.33
C LYS A 31 -16.74 -13.08 -19.50
N GLN A 32 -16.93 -13.80 -18.38
CA GLN A 32 -15.85 -14.30 -17.53
C GLN A 32 -14.95 -15.30 -18.28
N GLN A 33 -15.54 -16.20 -19.04
CA GLN A 33 -14.78 -17.15 -19.86
C GLN A 33 -13.99 -16.44 -20.96
N VAL A 34 -14.59 -15.43 -21.58
CA VAL A 34 -13.90 -14.59 -22.58
C VAL A 34 -12.74 -13.84 -21.92
N PHE A 35 -12.93 -13.27 -20.74
CA PHE A 35 -11.85 -12.64 -19.96
C PHE A 35 -10.68 -13.59 -19.73
N GLN A 36 -10.94 -14.81 -19.29
CA GLN A 36 -9.92 -15.83 -19.08
C GLN A 36 -9.20 -16.16 -20.39
N ALA A 37 -9.93 -16.38 -21.47
CA ALA A 37 -9.36 -16.73 -22.77
C ALA A 37 -8.48 -15.60 -23.35
N VAL A 38 -8.92 -14.35 -23.23
CA VAL A 38 -8.16 -13.16 -23.62
C VAL A 38 -6.89 -13.03 -22.77
N SER A 39 -7.00 -13.23 -21.47
CA SER A 39 -5.86 -13.15 -20.54
C SER A 39 -4.79 -14.19 -20.86
N TYR A 40 -5.19 -15.43 -21.18
CA TYR A 40 -4.25 -16.46 -21.62
C TYR A 40 -3.60 -16.13 -22.97
N ALA A 41 -4.34 -15.52 -23.90
CA ALA A 41 -3.79 -15.09 -25.18
C ALA A 41 -2.74 -13.98 -25.01
N VAL A 42 -3.03 -12.98 -24.17
CA VAL A 42 -2.06 -11.94 -23.82
C VAL A 42 -0.84 -12.53 -23.10
N LYS A 43 -1.06 -13.52 -22.22
CA LYS A 43 -0.01 -14.20 -21.49
C LYS A 43 0.99 -14.93 -22.40
N ASP A 44 0.58 -15.38 -23.58
CA ASP A 44 1.50 -16.04 -24.52
C ASP A 44 2.70 -15.14 -24.84
N THR A 45 2.48 -13.86 -25.15
CA THR A 45 3.56 -12.88 -25.37
C THR A 45 4.36 -12.64 -24.08
N ILE A 46 3.68 -12.55 -22.94
CA ILE A 46 4.36 -12.37 -21.66
C ILE A 46 5.31 -13.52 -21.34
N ILE A 47 4.88 -14.76 -21.57
CA ILE A 47 5.70 -15.95 -21.31
C ILE A 47 6.98 -15.94 -22.17
N ASP A 48 6.89 -15.63 -23.46
CA ASP A 48 8.06 -15.54 -24.32
C ASP A 48 9.07 -14.52 -23.78
N ASN A 49 8.62 -13.32 -23.44
CA ASN A 49 9.46 -12.27 -22.86
C ASN A 49 10.01 -12.66 -21.48
N TRP A 50 9.21 -13.35 -20.67
CA TRP A 50 9.62 -13.80 -19.34
C TRP A 50 10.74 -14.84 -19.41
N MET A 51 10.62 -15.79 -20.33
CA MET A 51 11.64 -16.79 -20.58
C MET A 51 12.94 -16.15 -21.08
N GLU A 52 12.86 -15.21 -22.01
CA GLU A 52 14.04 -14.50 -22.51
C GLU A 52 14.69 -13.65 -21.41
N THR A 53 13.88 -12.95 -20.58
CA THR A 53 14.37 -12.22 -19.41
C THR A 53 15.14 -13.14 -18.47
N GLN A 54 14.60 -14.32 -18.19
CA GLN A 54 15.22 -15.32 -17.31
C GLN A 54 16.57 -15.79 -17.86
N LYS A 55 16.64 -16.07 -19.17
CA LYS A 55 17.86 -16.45 -19.85
C LYS A 55 18.93 -15.36 -19.76
N VAL A 56 18.55 -14.10 -20.03
CA VAL A 56 19.48 -12.96 -19.91
C VAL A 56 19.98 -12.83 -18.47
N TYR A 57 19.14 -13.01 -17.45
CA TYR A 57 19.55 -12.97 -16.06
C TYR A 57 20.49 -14.13 -15.67
N GLU A 58 20.37 -15.28 -16.31
CA GLU A 58 21.29 -16.40 -16.11
C GLU A 58 22.64 -16.17 -16.78
N GLU A 59 22.63 -15.54 -17.96
CA GLU A 59 23.85 -15.26 -18.76
C GLU A 59 24.63 -14.06 -18.20
N GLU A 60 23.97 -12.97 -17.87
CA GLU A 60 24.62 -11.75 -17.40
C GLU A 60 24.86 -11.74 -15.88
N ASP A 61 24.14 -12.58 -15.13
CA ASP A 61 24.25 -12.70 -13.67
C ASP A 61 24.20 -11.37 -12.92
N PRO A 62 23.18 -10.52 -13.16
CA PRO A 62 23.09 -9.22 -12.51
C PRO A 62 22.78 -9.37 -11.02
N LYS A 63 23.20 -8.38 -10.22
CA LYS A 63 22.73 -8.25 -8.85
C LYS A 63 21.22 -8.08 -8.83
N MET A 64 20.55 -8.79 -7.96
CA MET A 64 19.11 -8.84 -7.86
C MET A 64 18.59 -8.24 -6.56
N VAL A 65 17.57 -7.40 -6.63
CA VAL A 65 16.85 -6.94 -5.46
C VAL A 65 15.66 -7.87 -5.18
N TYR A 66 15.53 -8.28 -3.94
CA TYR A 66 14.39 -8.99 -3.41
C TYR A 66 13.58 -8.02 -2.56
N TYR A 67 12.48 -7.54 -3.12
CA TYR A 67 11.60 -6.61 -2.44
C TYR A 67 10.60 -7.38 -1.59
N MET A 68 10.84 -7.41 -0.28
CA MET A 68 10.10 -8.22 0.68
C MET A 68 9.00 -7.39 1.32
N SER A 69 7.76 -7.75 1.07
CA SER A 69 6.60 -7.03 1.58
C SER A 69 5.48 -7.97 2.03
N MET A 70 4.85 -7.62 3.13
CA MET A 70 3.66 -8.31 3.62
C MET A 70 2.49 -8.17 2.66
N GLU A 71 2.48 -7.14 1.83
CA GLU A 71 1.40 -6.86 0.90
C GLU A 71 1.87 -6.28 -0.43
N PHE A 72 1.16 -6.64 -1.49
CA PHE A 72 1.31 -6.10 -2.84
C PHE A 72 -0.07 -5.77 -3.40
N LEU A 73 -0.42 -4.49 -3.41
CA LEU A 73 -1.72 -4.03 -3.89
C LEU A 73 -1.69 -3.83 -5.41
N MET A 74 -1.77 -4.94 -6.14
CA MET A 74 -1.54 -4.97 -7.58
C MET A 74 -2.70 -4.38 -8.40
N GLY A 75 -3.93 -4.54 -7.93
CA GLY A 75 -5.10 -4.22 -8.74
C GLY A 75 -5.33 -5.25 -9.85
N ARG A 76 -6.04 -4.85 -10.90
CA ARG A 76 -6.29 -5.68 -12.10
C ARG A 76 -5.05 -5.72 -12.97
N ALA A 77 -4.78 -6.87 -13.58
CA ALA A 77 -3.57 -7.14 -14.34
C ALA A 77 -3.73 -6.99 -15.87
N LEU A 78 -4.86 -7.41 -16.44
CA LEU A 78 -5.02 -7.50 -17.90
C LEU A 78 -4.74 -6.17 -18.60
N GLY A 79 -5.42 -5.11 -18.21
CA GLY A 79 -5.27 -3.79 -18.85
C GLY A 79 -3.86 -3.23 -18.71
N ASN A 80 -3.29 -3.33 -17.52
CA ASN A 80 -1.92 -2.87 -17.26
C ASN A 80 -0.88 -3.65 -18.08
N ASN A 81 -1.05 -4.95 -18.19
CA ASN A 81 -0.16 -5.79 -19.01
C ASN A 81 -0.24 -5.43 -20.50
N MET A 82 -1.46 -5.25 -21.02
CA MET A 82 -1.65 -4.83 -22.42
C MET A 82 -1.03 -3.47 -22.71
N ILE A 83 -1.14 -2.52 -21.77
CA ILE A 83 -0.52 -1.20 -21.89
C ILE A 83 1.00 -1.32 -21.90
N ASN A 84 1.59 -2.06 -20.97
CA ASN A 84 3.03 -2.21 -20.88
C ASN A 84 3.62 -3.01 -22.04
N LEU A 85 2.86 -3.94 -22.61
CA LEU A 85 3.22 -4.62 -23.86
C LEU A 85 3.02 -3.74 -25.10
N THR A 86 2.36 -2.59 -24.97
CA THR A 86 1.96 -1.70 -26.10
C THR A 86 0.99 -2.37 -27.08
N GLU A 87 0.10 -3.22 -26.58
CA GLU A 87 -0.86 -4.00 -27.37
C GLU A 87 -2.34 -3.64 -27.08
N TYR A 88 -2.59 -2.64 -26.22
CA TYR A 88 -3.94 -2.32 -25.76
C TYR A 88 -4.90 -1.99 -26.89
N LYS A 89 -4.49 -1.17 -27.86
CA LYS A 89 -5.34 -0.76 -29.00
C LYS A 89 -5.63 -1.92 -29.94
N GLU A 90 -4.61 -2.72 -30.22
CA GLU A 90 -4.69 -3.86 -31.11
C GLU A 90 -5.60 -4.96 -30.54
N VAL A 91 -5.52 -5.22 -29.25
CA VAL A 91 -6.41 -6.17 -28.55
C VAL A 91 -7.84 -5.64 -28.53
N LYS A 92 -8.02 -4.35 -28.27
CA LYS A 92 -9.34 -3.70 -28.32
C LYS A 92 -10.00 -3.88 -29.68
N GLU A 93 -9.30 -3.57 -30.76
CA GLU A 93 -9.77 -3.73 -32.13
C GLU A 93 -10.12 -5.19 -32.46
N ALA A 94 -9.27 -6.12 -32.05
CA ALA A 94 -9.52 -7.55 -32.25
C ALA A 94 -10.78 -8.02 -31.52
N LEU A 95 -11.01 -7.56 -30.30
CA LEU A 95 -12.21 -7.91 -29.53
C LEU A 95 -13.48 -7.27 -30.11
N GLU A 96 -13.40 -6.03 -30.60
CA GLU A 96 -14.52 -5.37 -31.29
C GLU A 96 -14.94 -6.16 -32.53
N GLU A 97 -14.02 -6.68 -33.33
CA GLU A 97 -14.32 -7.56 -34.47
C GLU A 97 -15.01 -8.86 -34.05
N LEU A 98 -14.71 -9.36 -32.86
CA LEU A 98 -15.38 -10.53 -32.29
C LEU A 98 -16.70 -10.19 -31.58
N GLY A 99 -17.08 -8.92 -31.55
CA GLY A 99 -18.33 -8.46 -30.95
C GLY A 99 -18.27 -8.21 -29.44
N PHE A 100 -17.07 -8.05 -28.87
CA PHE A 100 -16.88 -7.78 -27.44
C PHE A 100 -16.34 -6.37 -27.19
N ASP A 101 -16.82 -5.76 -26.12
CA ASP A 101 -16.27 -4.52 -25.57
C ASP A 101 -15.18 -4.87 -24.56
N LEU A 102 -13.94 -4.39 -24.81
CA LEU A 102 -12.80 -4.64 -23.94
C LEU A 102 -13.04 -4.16 -22.50
N ASN A 103 -13.71 -3.02 -22.30
CA ASN A 103 -14.01 -2.52 -20.97
C ASN A 103 -14.90 -3.49 -20.17
N VAL A 104 -15.88 -4.09 -20.84
CA VAL A 104 -16.76 -5.09 -20.22
C VAL A 104 -15.98 -6.35 -19.86
N ILE A 105 -15.01 -6.73 -20.69
CA ILE A 105 -14.13 -7.89 -20.43
C ILE A 105 -13.18 -7.60 -19.28
N GLU A 106 -12.55 -6.42 -19.24
CA GLU A 106 -11.69 -6.02 -18.12
C GLU A 106 -12.45 -5.98 -16.79
N ASP A 107 -13.71 -5.60 -16.79
CA ASP A 107 -14.55 -5.55 -15.58
C ASP A 107 -14.85 -6.94 -14.98
N GLN A 108 -14.57 -8.01 -15.70
CA GLN A 108 -14.68 -9.37 -15.17
C GLN A 108 -13.52 -9.74 -14.24
N GLU A 109 -12.40 -9.03 -14.32
CA GLU A 109 -11.24 -9.29 -13.46
C GLU A 109 -11.46 -8.74 -12.05
N PRO A 110 -11.37 -9.58 -10.99
CA PRO A 110 -11.31 -9.06 -9.63
C PRO A 110 -9.96 -8.41 -9.36
N ASP A 111 -9.92 -7.41 -8.49
CA ASP A 111 -8.65 -6.93 -7.94
C ASP A 111 -7.98 -8.06 -7.18
N ALA A 112 -6.67 -8.23 -7.38
CA ALA A 112 -5.90 -9.20 -6.60
C ALA A 112 -5.87 -8.78 -5.12
N ALA A 113 -6.37 -9.65 -4.23
CA ALA A 113 -6.51 -9.36 -2.81
C ALA A 113 -5.19 -9.60 -2.04
N LEU A 114 -4.09 -9.12 -2.59
CA LEU A 114 -2.73 -9.28 -2.05
C LEU A 114 -2.24 -8.06 -1.28
N GLY A 115 -3.07 -7.06 -1.10
CA GLY A 115 -2.69 -5.82 -0.43
C GLY A 115 -3.89 -5.06 0.13
N ASN A 116 -3.60 -4.02 0.89
CA ASN A 116 -4.59 -3.25 1.62
C ASN A 116 -4.50 -1.75 1.37
N GLY A 117 -3.32 -1.16 1.47
CA GLY A 117 -3.17 0.28 1.47
C GLY A 117 -1.91 0.80 0.79
N GLY A 118 -1.43 1.94 1.28
CA GLY A 118 -0.30 2.67 0.69
C GLY A 118 0.99 1.88 0.59
N LEU A 119 1.33 1.11 1.61
CA LEU A 119 2.53 0.25 1.63
C LEU A 119 2.49 -0.79 0.51
N GLY A 120 1.36 -1.47 0.33
CA GLY A 120 1.18 -2.49 -0.71
C GLY A 120 1.13 -1.89 -2.10
N ARG A 121 0.50 -0.72 -2.28
CA ARG A 121 0.48 -0.06 -3.58
C ARG A 121 1.85 0.48 -3.97
N LEU A 122 2.62 0.99 -3.01
CA LEU A 122 3.99 1.38 -3.24
C LEU A 122 4.83 0.21 -3.75
N ALA A 123 4.72 -0.94 -3.10
CA ALA A 123 5.40 -2.17 -3.54
C ALA A 123 5.05 -2.53 -4.99
N ALA A 124 3.78 -2.44 -5.35
CA ALA A 124 3.32 -2.70 -6.73
C ALA A 124 3.88 -1.67 -7.73
N CYS A 125 3.89 -0.38 -7.40
CA CYS A 125 4.50 0.65 -8.23
C CYS A 125 6.01 0.42 -8.41
N PHE A 126 6.70 0.02 -7.36
CA PHE A 126 8.14 -0.26 -7.41
C PHE A 126 8.47 -1.43 -8.33
N LEU A 127 7.66 -2.48 -8.32
CA LEU A 127 7.83 -3.60 -9.25
C LEU A 127 7.66 -3.17 -10.71
N ASP A 128 6.64 -2.37 -11.00
CA ASP A 128 6.43 -1.80 -12.33
C ASP A 128 7.63 -0.96 -12.78
N SER A 129 8.14 -0.10 -11.91
CA SER A 129 9.30 0.75 -12.21
C SER A 129 10.59 -0.05 -12.36
N LEU A 130 10.84 -1.06 -11.53
CA LEU A 130 12.01 -1.94 -11.66
C LEU A 130 12.03 -2.64 -13.02
N ALA A 131 10.90 -3.20 -13.45
CA ALA A 131 10.79 -3.84 -14.76
C ALA A 131 10.95 -2.83 -15.91
N THR A 132 10.30 -1.68 -15.81
CA THR A 132 10.38 -0.64 -16.87
C THR A 132 11.79 -0.05 -17.00
N LEU A 133 12.51 0.10 -15.90
CA LEU A 133 13.87 0.61 -15.90
C LEU A 133 14.92 -0.46 -16.26
N GLY A 134 14.54 -1.73 -16.33
CA GLY A 134 15.43 -2.83 -16.71
C GLY A 134 16.30 -3.35 -15.57
N TYR A 135 15.83 -3.34 -14.34
CA TYR A 135 16.53 -3.88 -13.18
C TYR A 135 15.97 -5.24 -12.77
N ALA A 136 16.86 -6.18 -12.50
CA ALA A 136 16.50 -7.51 -12.05
C ALA A 136 15.93 -7.49 -10.63
N ALA A 137 14.71 -7.99 -10.46
CA ALA A 137 14.01 -7.95 -9.19
C ALA A 137 13.04 -9.10 -9.00
N TYR A 138 12.88 -9.49 -7.74
CA TYR A 138 11.77 -10.31 -7.25
C TYR A 138 10.94 -9.51 -6.23
N GLY A 139 9.61 -9.51 -6.39
CA GLY A 139 8.73 -9.25 -5.26
C GLY A 139 8.54 -10.55 -4.47
N CYS A 140 8.56 -10.48 -3.14
CA CYS A 140 8.41 -11.63 -2.26
C CYS A 140 7.27 -11.35 -1.27
N GLY A 141 6.22 -12.18 -1.32
CA GLY A 141 5.05 -12.01 -0.46
C GLY A 141 4.26 -13.29 -0.24
N ILE A 142 3.04 -13.17 0.23
CA ILE A 142 2.13 -14.28 0.49
C ILE A 142 1.00 -14.26 -0.55
N ARG A 143 0.64 -15.44 -1.05
CA ARG A 143 -0.56 -15.63 -1.88
C ARG A 143 -1.77 -15.80 -0.96
N TYR A 144 -2.35 -14.68 -0.54
CA TYR A 144 -3.55 -14.72 0.30
C TYR A 144 -4.74 -15.25 -0.51
N ARG A 145 -5.50 -16.15 0.09
CA ARG A 145 -6.71 -16.72 -0.54
C ARG A 145 -7.87 -15.75 -0.52
N TYR A 146 -7.99 -14.98 0.56
CA TYR A 146 -9.04 -13.96 0.74
C TYR A 146 -8.45 -12.56 0.90
N GLY A 147 -7.19 -12.47 1.29
CA GLY A 147 -6.47 -11.20 1.46
C GLY A 147 -7.12 -10.27 2.47
N MET A 148 -7.29 -9.00 2.07
CA MET A 148 -8.08 -8.04 2.82
C MET A 148 -9.56 -8.28 2.54
N PHE A 149 -10.40 -8.09 3.54
CA PHE A 149 -11.86 -8.26 3.40
C PHE A 149 -12.44 -7.34 2.31
N LYS A 150 -13.53 -7.77 1.74
CA LYS A 150 -14.41 -6.94 0.94
C LYS A 150 -15.36 -6.17 1.86
N GLN A 151 -15.48 -4.87 1.66
CA GLN A 151 -16.34 -4.03 2.48
C GLN A 151 -17.75 -3.98 1.92
N LYS A 152 -18.73 -4.24 2.77
CA LYS A 152 -20.12 -3.88 2.53
C LYS A 152 -20.55 -2.81 3.53
N ILE A 153 -21.48 -1.98 3.11
CA ILE A 153 -22.13 -1.01 4.00
C ILE A 153 -23.57 -1.45 4.21
N GLU A 154 -23.89 -1.82 5.45
CA GLU A 154 -25.23 -2.23 5.85
C GLU A 154 -25.74 -1.32 6.97
N ASN A 155 -26.83 -0.64 6.72
CA ASN A 155 -27.37 0.37 7.65
C ASN A 155 -26.34 1.45 8.06
N GLY A 156 -25.45 1.80 7.13
CA GLY A 156 -24.38 2.76 7.35
C GLY A 156 -23.14 2.21 8.06
N TYR A 157 -23.15 0.97 8.50
CA TYR A 157 -22.01 0.31 9.14
C TYR A 157 -21.16 -0.46 8.14
N GLN A 158 -19.86 -0.46 8.38
CA GLN A 158 -18.97 -1.39 7.67
C GLN A 158 -19.23 -2.82 8.14
N VAL A 159 -19.44 -3.70 7.16
CA VAL A 159 -19.48 -5.16 7.35
C VAL A 159 -18.37 -5.78 6.52
N GLU A 160 -17.54 -6.60 7.14
CA GLU A 160 -16.46 -7.32 6.48
C GLU A 160 -16.95 -8.67 5.96
N VAL A 161 -16.72 -8.93 4.68
CA VAL A 161 -17.01 -10.21 4.04
C VAL A 161 -15.77 -10.73 3.33
N PRO A 162 -15.63 -12.07 3.17
CA PRO A 162 -14.49 -12.63 2.45
C PRO A 162 -14.43 -12.14 1.00
N ASP A 163 -13.24 -11.78 0.54
CA ASP A 163 -12.99 -11.48 -0.86
C ASP A 163 -12.45 -12.72 -1.56
N ASN A 164 -13.34 -13.51 -2.14
CA ASN A 164 -12.98 -14.74 -2.84
C ASN A 164 -12.48 -14.46 -4.27
N TRP A 165 -11.38 -13.70 -4.36
CA TRP A 165 -10.84 -13.24 -5.63
C TRP A 165 -10.25 -14.36 -6.51
N LEU A 166 -9.89 -15.50 -5.91
CA LEU A 166 -9.37 -16.68 -6.61
C LEU A 166 -10.46 -17.68 -7.03
N LYS A 167 -11.72 -17.33 -6.88
CA LYS A 167 -12.85 -18.22 -7.17
C LYS A 167 -12.77 -18.85 -8.56
N ASP A 168 -12.44 -18.06 -9.58
CA ASP A 168 -12.33 -18.49 -10.96
C ASP A 168 -10.87 -18.69 -11.42
N GLY A 169 -9.92 -18.71 -10.46
CA GLY A 169 -8.48 -18.78 -10.71
C GLY A 169 -7.89 -17.44 -11.13
N ASN A 170 -6.56 -17.39 -11.18
CA ASN A 170 -5.81 -16.24 -11.69
C ASN A 170 -5.06 -16.66 -12.97
N PRO A 171 -5.43 -16.15 -14.14
CA PRO A 171 -4.82 -16.60 -15.41
C PRO A 171 -3.34 -16.20 -15.53
N PHE A 172 -2.89 -15.20 -14.77
CA PHE A 172 -1.51 -14.70 -14.84
C PHE A 172 -0.53 -15.38 -13.89
N GLU A 173 -1.00 -16.18 -12.94
CA GLU A 173 -0.08 -16.88 -12.02
C GLU A 173 0.37 -18.24 -12.56
N LEU A 174 1.59 -18.64 -12.19
CA LEU A 174 2.17 -19.95 -12.47
C LEU A 174 2.55 -20.63 -11.16
N ARG A 175 1.98 -21.80 -10.88
CA ARG A 175 2.36 -22.62 -9.74
C ARG A 175 3.69 -23.31 -10.02
N ARG A 176 4.68 -23.17 -9.14
CA ARG A 176 6.05 -23.66 -9.32
C ARG A 176 6.46 -24.63 -8.18
N PRO A 177 5.85 -25.81 -8.09
CA PRO A 177 6.13 -26.76 -6.99
C PRO A 177 7.58 -27.27 -6.97
N GLU A 178 8.30 -27.18 -8.08
CA GLU A 178 9.72 -27.53 -8.18
C GLU A 178 10.62 -26.61 -7.34
N TYR A 179 10.14 -25.45 -6.94
CA TYR A 179 10.85 -24.51 -6.06
C TYR A 179 10.27 -24.46 -4.63
N ALA A 180 9.49 -25.48 -4.26
CA ALA A 180 8.92 -25.56 -2.91
C ALA A 180 9.99 -25.57 -1.82
N LYS A 181 9.66 -24.97 -0.67
CA LYS A 181 10.53 -24.91 0.51
C LYS A 181 9.78 -25.38 1.75
N GLU A 182 10.52 -26.00 2.68
CA GLU A 182 9.98 -26.35 4.00
C GLU A 182 10.23 -25.20 4.96
N VAL A 183 9.21 -24.84 5.73
CA VAL A 183 9.29 -23.85 6.80
C VAL A 183 8.87 -24.49 8.12
N LYS A 184 9.69 -24.33 9.17
CA LYS A 184 9.54 -24.97 10.46
C LYS A 184 9.08 -24.00 11.53
N PHE A 185 8.15 -24.42 12.36
CA PHE A 185 7.62 -23.65 13.49
C PHE A 185 7.65 -24.47 14.78
N GLY A 186 7.95 -23.80 15.89
CA GLY A 186 7.87 -24.41 17.20
C GLY A 186 8.98 -25.43 17.51
N GLY A 187 8.68 -26.34 18.42
CA GLY A 187 9.66 -27.27 18.90
C GLY A 187 10.68 -26.66 19.85
N TYR A 188 11.82 -27.27 19.93
CA TYR A 188 12.95 -26.84 20.75
C TYR A 188 14.27 -27.10 20.02
N ILE A 189 15.35 -26.46 20.50
CA ILE A 189 16.69 -26.59 19.92
C ILE A 189 17.52 -27.50 20.82
N ARG A 190 17.98 -28.62 20.23
CA ARG A 190 18.99 -29.48 20.83
C ARG A 190 20.37 -29.07 20.29
N VAL A 191 21.29 -28.87 21.19
CA VAL A 191 22.69 -28.58 20.84
C VAL A 191 23.52 -29.85 20.90
N GLU A 192 24.22 -30.12 19.82
CA GLU A 192 25.12 -31.28 19.72
C GLU A 192 26.50 -30.82 19.30
N TYR A 193 27.52 -31.25 20.00
CA TYR A 193 28.90 -30.93 19.63
C TYR A 193 29.40 -31.87 18.53
N ASP A 194 29.79 -31.30 17.40
CA ASP A 194 30.37 -32.06 16.30
C ASP A 194 31.89 -32.11 16.41
N GLU A 195 32.41 -33.25 16.73
CA GLU A 195 33.87 -33.51 16.90
C GLU A 195 34.64 -33.28 15.59
N ALA A 196 34.03 -33.53 14.41
CA ALA A 196 34.68 -33.40 13.13
C ALA A 196 34.91 -31.92 12.75
N THR A 197 33.92 -31.09 13.01
CA THR A 197 33.97 -29.64 12.71
C THR A 197 34.42 -28.81 13.92
N LYS A 198 34.46 -29.41 15.10
CA LYS A 198 34.72 -28.74 16.40
C LYS A 198 33.75 -27.62 16.72
N ARG A 199 32.49 -27.79 16.34
CA ARG A 199 31.42 -26.80 16.45
C ARG A 199 30.17 -27.40 17.06
N ASN A 200 29.37 -26.52 17.64
CA ASN A 200 28.02 -26.87 18.07
C ASN A 200 27.08 -26.88 16.82
N LYS A 201 26.34 -27.97 16.71
CA LYS A 201 25.21 -28.08 15.78
C LYS A 201 23.93 -27.76 16.52
N PHE A 202 23.07 -26.95 15.93
CA PHE A 202 21.78 -26.59 16.45
C PHE A 202 20.69 -27.33 15.68
N ILE A 203 20.03 -28.25 16.34
CA ILE A 203 19.06 -29.15 15.73
C ILE A 203 17.68 -28.83 16.29
N GLN A 204 16.75 -28.41 15.41
CA GLN A 204 15.37 -28.20 15.79
C GLN A 204 14.62 -29.53 15.83
N GLU A 205 14.00 -29.84 16.95
CA GLU A 205 13.21 -31.04 17.16
C GLU A 205 11.80 -30.70 17.65
N GLY A 206 10.84 -31.60 17.42
CA GLY A 206 9.45 -31.41 17.84
C GLY A 206 8.73 -30.28 17.13
N TYR A 207 9.23 -29.84 15.99
CA TYR A 207 8.65 -28.77 15.20
C TYR A 207 7.46 -29.24 14.36
N GLN A 208 6.63 -28.28 13.97
CA GLN A 208 5.66 -28.44 12.89
C GLN A 208 6.25 -27.80 11.61
N SER A 209 6.06 -28.45 10.47
CA SER A 209 6.49 -27.86 9.21
C SER A 209 5.35 -27.72 8.23
N VAL A 210 5.47 -26.70 7.40
CA VAL A 210 4.60 -26.45 6.26
C VAL A 210 5.45 -26.41 5.00
N ARG A 211 4.83 -26.77 3.89
CA ARG A 211 5.43 -26.68 2.57
C ARG A 211 5.00 -25.37 1.93
N ALA A 212 5.97 -24.51 1.66
CA ALA A 212 5.74 -23.27 0.93
C ALA A 212 5.87 -23.53 -0.57
N ILE A 213 4.81 -23.26 -1.32
CA ILE A 213 4.76 -23.42 -2.78
C ILE A 213 4.70 -22.04 -3.42
N PRO A 214 5.68 -21.68 -4.29
CA PRO A 214 5.64 -20.40 -4.95
C PRO A 214 4.69 -20.38 -6.14
N PHE A 215 3.99 -19.25 -6.26
CA PHE A 215 3.22 -18.87 -7.44
C PHE A 215 3.87 -17.63 -8.01
N ASP A 216 4.28 -17.70 -9.27
CA ASP A 216 4.96 -16.62 -9.96
C ASP A 216 3.96 -15.81 -10.79
N ILE A 217 3.96 -14.50 -10.59
CA ILE A 217 3.15 -13.53 -11.31
C ILE A 217 4.08 -12.64 -12.12
N PRO A 218 3.83 -12.48 -13.45
CA PRO A 218 4.69 -11.65 -14.27
C PRO A 218 4.50 -10.16 -13.98
N ILE A 219 5.61 -9.44 -13.97
CA ILE A 219 5.66 -7.99 -13.84
C ILE A 219 6.26 -7.45 -15.14
N VAL A 220 5.41 -6.95 -15.99
CA VAL A 220 5.76 -6.54 -17.36
C VAL A 220 6.30 -5.11 -17.35
N GLY A 221 7.49 -4.90 -17.88
CA GLY A 221 8.05 -3.58 -18.12
C GLY A 221 7.41 -2.90 -19.33
N TYR A 222 7.40 -1.57 -19.34
CA TYR A 222 6.82 -0.81 -20.44
C TYR A 222 7.72 -0.84 -21.68
N ASN A 223 7.23 -1.44 -22.74
CA ASN A 223 7.85 -1.46 -24.10
C ASN A 223 9.35 -1.83 -24.12
N ASN A 224 9.78 -2.76 -23.28
CA ASN A 224 11.19 -3.12 -23.16
C ASN A 224 11.48 -4.63 -23.08
N ASN A 225 10.49 -5.47 -23.27
CA ASN A 225 10.54 -6.93 -23.21
C ASN A 225 10.97 -7.51 -21.84
N VAL A 226 11.21 -6.69 -20.85
CA VAL A 226 11.56 -7.15 -19.50
C VAL A 226 10.31 -7.64 -18.78
N VAL A 227 10.40 -8.83 -18.22
CA VAL A 227 9.37 -9.38 -17.32
C VAL A 227 10.05 -9.89 -16.05
N ASN A 228 9.85 -9.15 -14.97
CA ASN A 228 10.25 -9.56 -13.63
C ASN A 228 9.18 -10.44 -12.98
N THR A 229 9.47 -10.94 -11.79
CA THR A 229 8.63 -11.90 -11.09
C THR A 229 8.17 -11.35 -9.75
N LEU A 230 6.86 -11.38 -9.50
CA LEU A 230 6.30 -11.33 -8.15
C LEU A 230 6.07 -12.78 -7.72
N ARG A 231 6.85 -13.24 -6.72
CA ARG A 231 6.73 -14.59 -6.17
C ARG A 231 5.96 -14.54 -4.87
N VAL A 232 4.78 -15.13 -4.89
CA VAL A 232 3.91 -15.21 -3.71
C VAL A 232 3.75 -16.66 -3.28
N TRP A 233 3.83 -16.91 -1.98
CA TRP A 233 3.90 -18.24 -1.42
C TRP A 233 2.54 -18.70 -0.90
N ASP A 234 2.11 -19.89 -1.33
CA ASP A 234 1.00 -20.64 -0.76
C ASP A 234 1.54 -21.66 0.24
N ALA A 235 0.71 -22.12 1.17
CA ALA A 235 1.07 -23.06 2.20
C ALA A 235 0.28 -24.38 2.03
N GLU A 236 1.01 -25.47 2.03
CA GLU A 236 0.46 -26.83 2.00
C GLU A 236 1.00 -27.63 3.18
N ALA A 237 0.20 -28.58 3.68
CA ALA A 237 0.69 -29.52 4.68
C ALA A 237 1.73 -30.50 4.07
N ILE A 238 2.69 -30.92 4.86
CA ILE A 238 3.63 -31.98 4.45
C ILE A 238 2.86 -33.31 4.30
N ASN A 239 2.00 -33.62 5.27
CA ASN A 239 1.10 -34.77 5.27
C ASN A 239 -0.34 -34.22 5.20
N ASP A 240 -0.83 -34.03 4.00
CA ASP A 240 -2.07 -33.31 3.72
C ASP A 240 -3.35 -34.05 4.16
N PHE A 241 -3.35 -35.38 4.18
CA PHE A 241 -4.54 -36.14 4.51
C PHE A 241 -4.22 -37.38 5.38
N GLN A 242 -4.88 -37.48 6.54
CA GLN A 242 -4.74 -38.58 7.46
C GLN A 242 -5.85 -39.62 7.22
N LEU A 243 -5.58 -40.57 6.32
CA LEU A 243 -6.57 -41.58 5.91
C LEU A 243 -7.07 -42.44 7.11
N ASP A 244 -6.18 -42.81 8.04
CA ASP A 244 -6.55 -43.57 9.23
C ASP A 244 -7.56 -42.85 10.13
N SER A 245 -7.45 -41.52 10.25
CA SER A 245 -8.39 -40.72 11.00
C SER A 245 -9.74 -40.62 10.26
N PHE A 246 -9.69 -40.44 8.95
CA PHE A 246 -10.88 -40.42 8.09
C PHE A 246 -11.65 -41.76 8.19
N ASP A 247 -10.97 -42.87 8.06
CA ASP A 247 -11.57 -44.22 8.14
C ASP A 247 -12.21 -44.51 9.51
N LYS A 248 -11.73 -43.85 10.55
CA LYS A 248 -12.31 -43.93 11.92
C LYS A 248 -13.47 -42.95 12.12
N GLY A 249 -13.83 -42.18 11.15
CA GLY A 249 -14.91 -41.15 11.21
C GLY A 249 -14.48 -39.82 11.82
N ASP A 250 -13.20 -39.64 12.13
CA ASP A 250 -12.65 -38.35 12.59
C ASP A 250 -12.23 -37.47 11.42
N TYR A 251 -13.24 -36.94 10.73
CA TYR A 251 -13.04 -36.16 9.51
C TYR A 251 -12.32 -34.83 9.74
N GLN A 252 -12.49 -34.21 10.92
CA GLN A 252 -11.81 -32.99 11.27
C GLN A 252 -10.31 -33.21 11.46
N LYS A 253 -9.96 -34.26 12.18
CA LYS A 253 -8.54 -34.63 12.41
C LYS A 253 -7.85 -35.03 11.10
N ALA A 254 -8.61 -35.64 10.17
CA ALA A 254 -8.07 -36.08 8.88
C ALA A 254 -7.49 -34.92 8.05
N VAL A 255 -8.03 -33.70 8.23
CA VAL A 255 -7.61 -32.48 7.50
C VAL A 255 -7.01 -31.41 8.40
N GLU A 256 -6.70 -31.72 9.65
CA GLU A 256 -6.22 -30.75 10.64
C GLU A 256 -4.93 -30.05 10.20
N GLN A 257 -3.95 -30.79 9.73
CA GLN A 257 -2.67 -30.23 9.29
C GLN A 257 -2.82 -29.36 8.04
N GLU A 258 -3.68 -29.76 7.11
CA GLU A 258 -4.00 -28.94 5.95
C GLU A 258 -4.65 -27.61 6.37
N ASN A 259 -5.59 -27.66 7.31
CA ASN A 259 -6.22 -26.44 7.83
C ASN A 259 -5.24 -25.52 8.54
N LEU A 260 -4.32 -26.06 9.33
CA LEU A 260 -3.27 -25.27 10.00
C LEU A 260 -2.34 -24.59 9.00
N ALA A 261 -1.97 -25.28 7.93
CA ALA A 261 -1.17 -24.69 6.85
C ALA A 261 -1.97 -23.58 6.13
N ARG A 262 -3.22 -23.84 5.79
CA ARG A 262 -4.10 -22.88 5.10
C ARG A 262 -4.31 -21.60 5.88
N ASN A 263 -4.46 -21.67 7.20
CA ASN A 263 -4.65 -20.49 8.05
C ASN A 263 -3.57 -19.43 7.85
N ILE A 264 -2.34 -19.83 7.54
CA ILE A 264 -1.22 -18.91 7.33
C ILE A 264 -1.46 -17.98 6.14
N VAL A 265 -2.14 -18.45 5.08
CA VAL A 265 -2.27 -17.76 3.81
C VAL A 265 -3.71 -17.32 3.49
N GLU A 266 -4.60 -17.30 4.45
CA GLU A 266 -6.00 -16.94 4.18
C GLU A 266 -6.23 -15.43 4.19
N VAL A 267 -5.83 -14.75 5.25
CA VAL A 267 -6.19 -13.35 5.51
C VAL A 267 -4.97 -12.49 5.73
N LEU A 268 -4.93 -11.36 5.05
CA LEU A 268 -3.95 -10.29 5.28
C LEU A 268 -4.32 -9.52 6.57
N TYR A 269 -3.37 -9.32 7.45
CA TYR A 269 -3.55 -8.65 8.75
C TYR A 269 -4.71 -9.24 9.57
N PRO A 270 -4.61 -10.51 9.97
CA PRO A 270 -5.63 -11.09 10.85
C PRO A 270 -5.75 -10.27 12.14
N ASN A 271 -6.95 -10.25 12.71
CA ASN A 271 -7.23 -9.56 13.96
C ASN A 271 -6.29 -10.05 15.06
N ASP A 272 -5.52 -9.14 15.65
CA ASP A 272 -4.50 -9.40 16.68
C ASP A 272 -4.89 -8.90 18.08
N ASN A 273 -6.18 -8.64 18.33
CA ASN A 273 -6.71 -8.32 19.65
C ASN A 273 -6.63 -9.51 20.61
N HIS A 274 -6.26 -10.68 20.13
CA HIS A 274 -6.09 -11.92 20.90
C HIS A 274 -4.76 -12.61 20.56
N TYR A 275 -4.30 -13.46 21.45
CA TYR A 275 -3.01 -14.15 21.33
C TYR A 275 -2.88 -14.96 20.03
N ALA A 276 -3.90 -15.74 19.68
CA ALA A 276 -3.89 -16.56 18.46
C ALA A 276 -3.68 -15.71 17.18
N GLY A 277 -4.26 -14.51 17.11
CA GLY A 277 -4.06 -13.60 16.00
C GLY A 277 -2.63 -13.03 15.94
N LYS A 278 -2.05 -12.70 17.09
CA LYS A 278 -0.63 -12.27 17.17
C LYS A 278 0.30 -13.39 16.71
N GLU A 279 0.08 -14.60 17.18
CA GLU A 279 0.85 -15.77 16.75
C GLU A 279 0.75 -16.01 15.24
N LEU A 280 -0.47 -15.92 14.68
CA LEU A 280 -0.69 -16.11 13.26
C LEU A 280 0.04 -15.05 12.43
N ARG A 281 0.04 -13.79 12.84
CA ARG A 281 0.79 -12.72 12.16
C ARG A 281 2.29 -12.98 12.15
N LEU A 282 2.86 -13.43 13.24
CA LEU A 282 4.29 -13.80 13.29
C LEU A 282 4.58 -15.04 12.41
N LYS A 283 3.68 -16.02 12.40
CA LYS A 283 3.78 -17.17 11.47
C LYS A 283 3.80 -16.74 10.02
N GLN A 284 2.92 -15.81 9.63
CA GLN A 284 2.87 -15.28 8.26
C GLN A 284 4.19 -14.64 7.86
N GLN A 285 4.76 -13.81 8.74
CA GLN A 285 6.02 -13.13 8.47
C GLN A 285 7.15 -14.12 8.27
N TYR A 286 7.33 -15.06 9.19
CA TYR A 286 8.39 -16.07 9.07
C TYR A 286 8.17 -17.01 7.89
N PHE A 287 6.92 -17.38 7.61
CA PHE A 287 6.57 -18.26 6.50
C PHE A 287 7.09 -17.74 5.16
N PHE A 288 6.69 -16.56 4.74
CA PHE A 288 7.10 -16.07 3.43
C PHE A 288 8.56 -15.63 3.39
N ILE A 289 9.09 -15.15 4.51
CA ILE A 289 10.48 -14.74 4.61
C ILE A 289 11.42 -15.92 4.56
N SER A 290 11.17 -16.97 5.33
CA SER A 290 12.00 -18.18 5.30
C SER A 290 12.01 -18.80 3.89
N ALA A 291 10.86 -18.95 3.27
CA ALA A 291 10.73 -19.45 1.91
C ALA A 291 11.50 -18.58 0.90
N SER A 292 11.37 -17.27 0.99
CA SER A 292 12.01 -16.31 0.07
C SER A 292 13.53 -16.29 0.25
N VAL A 293 14.03 -16.27 1.47
CA VAL A 293 15.47 -16.30 1.76
C VAL A 293 16.10 -17.61 1.31
N GLN A 294 15.46 -18.75 1.61
CA GLN A 294 15.93 -20.06 1.13
C GLN A 294 16.00 -20.10 -0.39
N ALA A 295 14.99 -19.58 -1.09
CA ALA A 295 14.96 -19.52 -2.55
C ALA A 295 16.06 -18.62 -3.12
N ALA A 296 16.31 -17.47 -2.52
CA ALA A 296 17.37 -16.54 -2.92
C ALA A 296 18.76 -17.17 -2.78
N VAL A 297 19.03 -17.84 -1.66
CA VAL A 297 20.28 -18.57 -1.43
C VAL A 297 20.44 -19.72 -2.42
N ALA A 298 19.41 -20.51 -2.66
CA ALA A 298 19.43 -21.60 -3.62
C ALA A 298 19.71 -21.11 -5.04
N LYS A 299 19.13 -19.99 -5.45
CA LYS A 299 19.39 -19.36 -6.75
C LYS A 299 20.85 -18.92 -6.88
N TYR A 300 21.37 -18.25 -5.87
CA TYR A 300 22.78 -17.83 -5.83
C TYR A 300 23.73 -19.01 -5.98
N LYS A 301 23.49 -20.10 -5.26
CA LYS A 301 24.35 -21.30 -5.25
C LYS A 301 24.41 -22.05 -6.57
N LYS A 302 23.49 -21.80 -7.52
CA LYS A 302 23.55 -22.40 -8.85
C LYS A 302 24.79 -21.94 -9.63
N ASN A 303 25.17 -20.67 -9.48
CA ASN A 303 26.26 -20.06 -10.24
C ASN A 303 27.47 -19.69 -9.39
N HIS A 304 27.37 -19.75 -8.07
CA HIS A 304 28.40 -19.30 -7.13
C HIS A 304 28.63 -20.32 -6.02
N SER A 305 29.90 -20.56 -5.71
CA SER A 305 30.31 -21.51 -4.66
C SER A 305 30.62 -20.83 -3.32
N ASP A 306 30.99 -19.55 -3.30
CA ASP A 306 31.36 -18.82 -2.12
C ASP A 306 30.20 -17.98 -1.57
N ILE A 307 29.50 -18.51 -0.57
CA ILE A 307 28.36 -17.83 0.05
C ILE A 307 28.74 -16.53 0.78
N ARG A 308 30.02 -16.34 1.10
CA ARG A 308 30.49 -15.09 1.73
C ARG A 308 30.31 -13.88 0.83
N LYS A 309 30.14 -14.10 -0.48
CA LYS A 309 29.91 -13.05 -1.48
C LYS A 309 28.45 -12.89 -1.90
N PHE A 310 27.52 -13.49 -1.14
CA PHE A 310 26.10 -13.44 -1.43
C PHE A 310 25.59 -12.02 -1.65
N TYR A 311 26.04 -11.07 -0.83
CA TYR A 311 25.64 -9.65 -0.90
C TYR A 311 26.05 -8.96 -2.20
N GLU A 312 27.01 -9.48 -2.95
CA GLU A 312 27.40 -8.94 -4.26
C GLU A 312 26.33 -9.20 -5.33
N LYS A 313 25.49 -10.21 -5.13
CA LYS A 313 24.45 -10.66 -6.07
C LYS A 313 23.03 -10.58 -5.56
N ALA A 314 22.84 -10.25 -4.30
CA ALA A 314 21.51 -10.16 -3.70
C ALA A 314 21.46 -9.01 -2.70
N THR A 315 20.33 -8.28 -2.70
CA THR A 315 19.98 -7.34 -1.65
C THR A 315 18.52 -7.56 -1.27
N PHE A 316 18.24 -7.54 0.04
CA PHE A 316 16.90 -7.70 0.59
C PHE A 316 16.42 -6.32 1.06
N GLN A 317 15.41 -5.79 0.39
CA GLN A 317 14.78 -4.56 0.84
C GLN A 317 13.58 -4.92 1.72
N LEU A 318 13.68 -4.56 2.99
CA LEU A 318 12.64 -4.80 3.99
C LEU A 318 11.61 -3.67 3.94
N ASN A 319 10.44 -3.96 3.41
CA ASN A 319 9.35 -3.00 3.32
C ASN A 319 8.60 -2.94 4.65
N ASP A 320 8.91 -1.95 5.48
CA ASP A 320 8.58 -1.85 6.90
C ASP A 320 9.25 -2.96 7.74
N THR A 321 8.79 -3.19 8.96
CA THR A 321 9.34 -4.19 9.88
C THR A 321 8.82 -5.61 9.66
N HIS A 322 7.77 -5.77 8.87
CA HIS A 322 7.14 -7.06 8.63
C HIS A 322 8.11 -8.15 8.14
N PRO A 323 9.08 -7.85 7.27
CA PRO A 323 10.04 -8.86 6.81
C PRO A 323 11.33 -8.92 7.64
N THR A 324 11.42 -8.27 8.78
CA THR A 324 12.69 -8.13 9.53
C THR A 324 13.27 -9.46 10.01
N VAL A 325 12.46 -10.49 10.19
CA VAL A 325 12.97 -11.84 10.49
C VAL A 325 13.93 -12.38 9.43
N ALA A 326 13.98 -11.76 8.25
CA ALA A 326 14.96 -12.08 7.19
C ALA A 326 16.41 -11.96 7.68
N VAL A 327 16.69 -11.04 8.57
CA VAL A 327 18.01 -10.88 9.19
C VAL A 327 18.44 -12.16 9.91
N ALA A 328 17.59 -12.64 10.81
CA ALA A 328 17.87 -13.82 11.59
C ALA A 328 17.76 -15.13 10.77
N GLU A 329 16.88 -15.18 9.79
CA GLU A 329 16.75 -16.33 8.87
C GLU A 329 17.99 -16.47 7.98
N LEU A 330 18.49 -15.37 7.43
CA LEU A 330 19.73 -15.40 6.67
C LEU A 330 20.91 -15.83 7.56
N MET A 331 21.00 -15.30 8.78
CA MET A 331 22.00 -15.74 9.76
C MET A 331 21.89 -17.23 10.05
N ARG A 332 20.67 -17.76 10.23
CA ARG A 332 20.44 -19.19 10.46
C ARG A 332 21.01 -20.04 9.33
N ILE A 333 20.69 -19.67 8.09
CA ILE A 333 21.16 -20.40 6.92
C ILE A 333 22.70 -20.35 6.84
N LEU A 334 23.29 -19.18 7.02
CA LEU A 334 24.73 -18.99 6.94
C LEU A 334 25.47 -19.73 8.05
N LEU A 335 24.95 -19.74 9.27
CA LEU A 335 25.56 -20.42 10.43
C LEU A 335 25.32 -21.92 10.41
N ASP A 336 24.07 -22.34 10.28
CA ASP A 336 23.63 -23.71 10.54
C ASP A 336 23.69 -24.59 9.29
N GLU A 337 23.48 -24.05 8.10
CA GLU A 337 23.48 -24.79 6.85
C GLU A 337 24.78 -24.61 6.06
N GLU A 338 25.32 -23.40 5.97
CA GLU A 338 26.53 -23.09 5.22
C GLU A 338 27.81 -23.17 6.08
N GLY A 339 27.68 -23.27 7.38
CA GLY A 339 28.79 -23.47 8.30
C GLY A 339 29.76 -22.31 8.47
N LEU A 340 29.30 -21.08 8.23
CA LEU A 340 30.10 -19.87 8.49
C LEU A 340 30.27 -19.62 10.00
N GLU A 341 31.36 -18.94 10.35
CA GLU A 341 31.50 -18.35 11.67
C GLU A 341 30.58 -17.13 11.82
N TRP A 342 30.29 -16.72 13.06
CA TRP A 342 29.37 -15.62 13.33
C TRP A 342 29.76 -14.34 12.61
N ASP A 343 31.01 -13.92 12.71
CA ASP A 343 31.48 -12.67 12.14
C ASP A 343 31.36 -12.65 10.61
N GLU A 344 31.66 -13.75 9.95
CA GLU A 344 31.48 -13.92 8.50
C GLU A 344 30.00 -13.85 8.11
N ALA A 345 29.14 -14.58 8.82
CA ALA A 345 27.70 -14.58 8.59
C ALA A 345 27.10 -13.19 8.83
N TRP A 346 27.52 -12.49 9.88
CA TRP A 346 27.08 -11.15 10.21
C TRP A 346 27.49 -10.13 9.14
N GLU A 347 28.71 -10.24 8.64
CA GLU A 347 29.18 -9.39 7.55
C GLU A 347 28.30 -9.55 6.30
N VAL A 348 28.02 -10.78 5.88
CA VAL A 348 27.14 -11.06 4.74
C VAL A 348 25.75 -10.49 4.97
N THR A 349 25.17 -10.78 6.13
CA THR A 349 23.81 -10.34 6.49
C THR A 349 23.67 -8.82 6.50
N THR A 350 24.61 -8.12 7.12
CA THR A 350 24.57 -6.66 7.23
C THR A 350 24.90 -5.93 5.93
N LYS A 351 25.45 -6.61 4.95
CA LYS A 351 25.64 -6.09 3.59
C LYS A 351 24.50 -6.46 2.65
N THR A 352 23.59 -7.33 3.08
CA THR A 352 22.48 -7.83 2.26
C THR A 352 21.15 -7.13 2.58
N CYS A 353 20.89 -6.79 3.84
CA CYS A 353 19.61 -6.25 4.29
C CYS A 353 19.59 -4.73 4.35
N ALA A 354 18.55 -4.13 3.81
CA ALA A 354 18.24 -2.70 3.93
C ALA A 354 16.79 -2.51 4.36
N TYR A 355 16.50 -1.46 5.11
CA TYR A 355 15.20 -1.25 5.76
C TYR A 355 14.60 0.09 5.37
N THR A 356 13.34 0.07 4.99
CA THR A 356 12.50 1.25 4.79
C THR A 356 11.47 1.34 5.91
N ASN A 357 11.46 2.46 6.64
CA ASN A 357 10.46 2.76 7.64
C ASN A 357 9.27 3.48 7.00
N HIS A 358 8.05 3.02 7.28
CA HIS A 358 6.81 3.61 6.77
C HIS A 358 5.93 4.23 7.87
N THR A 359 6.40 4.22 9.12
CA THR A 359 5.59 4.70 10.24
C THR A 359 6.32 5.72 11.08
N ILE A 360 5.58 6.71 11.59
CA ILE A 360 6.11 7.71 12.53
C ILE A 360 5.66 7.39 13.96
N MET A 361 4.51 6.75 14.11
CA MET A 361 3.89 6.52 15.41
C MET A 361 4.63 5.42 16.17
N ALA A 362 5.21 5.77 17.33
CA ALA A 362 5.99 4.85 18.16
C ALA A 362 5.19 3.59 18.56
N GLU A 363 3.89 3.76 18.81
CA GLU A 363 3.00 2.66 19.15
C GLU A 363 2.74 1.68 18.00
N ALA A 364 2.98 2.12 16.75
CA ALA A 364 2.86 1.29 15.56
C ALA A 364 4.15 0.53 15.22
N LEU A 365 5.26 0.79 15.92
CA LEU A 365 6.48 0.00 15.80
C LEU A 365 6.29 -1.40 16.38
N GLU A 366 6.58 -2.39 15.57
CA GLU A 366 6.27 -3.79 15.86
C GLU A 366 7.12 -4.36 17.00
N LYS A 367 6.45 -4.99 17.95
CA LYS A 367 7.05 -5.63 19.13
C LYS A 367 6.40 -7.00 19.34
N TRP A 368 7.20 -7.99 19.68
CA TRP A 368 6.71 -9.32 19.97
C TRP A 368 7.06 -9.73 21.38
N PRO A 369 6.12 -10.29 22.18
CA PRO A 369 6.44 -10.87 23.48
C PRO A 369 7.48 -11.99 23.31
N ILE A 370 8.49 -12.01 24.19
CA ILE A 370 9.55 -13.03 24.15
C ILE A 370 8.97 -14.43 24.19
N GLU A 371 7.99 -14.66 25.07
CA GLU A 371 7.36 -15.98 25.20
C GLU A 371 6.76 -16.48 23.88
N LEU A 372 6.00 -15.65 23.20
CA LEU A 372 5.41 -15.99 21.91
C LEU A 372 6.50 -16.24 20.85
N PHE A 373 7.44 -15.33 20.75
CA PHE A 373 8.49 -15.38 19.74
C PHE A 373 9.42 -16.59 19.92
N SER A 374 9.91 -16.80 21.14
CA SER A 374 10.83 -17.90 21.44
C SER A 374 10.20 -19.27 21.31
N ARG A 375 8.90 -19.39 21.61
CA ARG A 375 8.16 -20.63 21.45
C ARG A 375 7.88 -20.96 19.99
N LEU A 376 7.49 -19.97 19.20
CA LEU A 376 7.16 -20.17 17.79
C LEU A 376 8.41 -20.34 16.92
N LEU A 377 9.45 -19.58 17.20
CA LEU A 377 10.67 -19.49 16.40
C LEU A 377 11.92 -19.66 17.29
N PRO A 378 12.14 -20.84 17.86
CA PRO A 378 13.17 -21.02 18.89
C PRO A 378 14.59 -20.73 18.39
N ARG A 379 14.96 -21.19 17.21
CA ARG A 379 16.30 -20.94 16.66
C ARG A 379 16.49 -19.48 16.27
N ILE A 380 15.49 -18.87 15.64
CA ILE A 380 15.51 -17.46 15.25
C ILE A 380 15.64 -16.57 16.50
N TYR A 381 14.93 -16.90 17.57
CA TYR A 381 15.06 -16.18 18.83
C TYR A 381 16.46 -16.25 19.42
N GLN A 382 17.10 -17.43 19.43
CA GLN A 382 18.48 -17.57 19.89
C GLN A 382 19.45 -16.68 19.10
N ILE A 383 19.27 -16.60 17.80
CA ILE A 383 20.09 -15.76 16.93
C ILE A 383 19.86 -14.26 17.25
N ILE A 384 18.59 -13.85 17.39
CA ILE A 384 18.26 -12.46 17.75
C ILE A 384 18.81 -12.11 19.12
N GLU A 385 18.76 -13.04 20.08
CA GLU A 385 19.32 -12.86 21.42
C GLU A 385 20.84 -12.60 21.37
N GLU A 386 21.58 -13.33 20.55
CA GLU A 386 23.00 -13.09 20.35
C GLU A 386 23.29 -11.78 19.61
N ILE A 387 22.48 -11.44 18.60
CA ILE A 387 22.58 -10.13 17.93
C ILE A 387 22.37 -9.01 18.96
N ASN A 388 21.36 -9.13 19.80
CA ASN A 388 21.08 -8.17 20.87
C ASN A 388 22.24 -8.02 21.86
N ARG A 389 22.79 -9.14 22.31
CA ARG A 389 23.92 -9.15 23.24
C ARG A 389 25.10 -8.36 22.67
N ARG A 390 25.47 -8.61 21.44
CA ARG A 390 26.56 -7.91 20.75
C ARG A 390 26.26 -6.45 20.54
N PHE A 391 25.03 -6.12 20.13
CA PHE A 391 24.60 -4.74 19.93
C PHE A 391 24.58 -3.94 21.24
N VAL A 392 24.14 -4.53 22.34
CA VAL A 392 24.20 -3.92 23.67
C VAL A 392 25.66 -3.64 24.09
N GLU A 393 26.59 -4.54 23.80
CA GLU A 393 28.03 -4.29 24.04
C GLU A 393 28.55 -3.08 23.24
N GLU A 394 28.12 -2.93 21.98
CA GLU A 394 28.47 -1.76 21.16
C GLU A 394 27.91 -0.46 21.74
N ILE A 395 26.65 -0.46 22.19
CA ILE A 395 26.03 0.68 22.86
C ILE A 395 26.80 1.05 24.12
N GLN A 396 27.16 0.08 24.95
CA GLN A 396 27.91 0.28 26.20
C GLN A 396 29.33 0.82 25.96
N LYS A 397 30.00 0.39 24.90
CA LYS A 397 31.29 0.90 24.47
C LYS A 397 31.22 2.36 24.06
N LYS A 398 30.17 2.72 23.29
CA LYS A 398 29.96 4.09 22.80
C LYS A 398 29.47 5.04 23.90
N TYR A 399 28.62 4.54 24.78
CA TYR A 399 28.01 5.32 25.87
C TYR A 399 28.26 4.66 27.23
N PRO A 400 29.50 4.66 27.76
CA PRO A 400 29.84 3.97 29.00
C PRO A 400 28.96 4.39 30.18
N GLY A 401 28.39 3.43 30.89
CA GLY A 401 27.55 3.66 32.06
C GLY A 401 26.15 4.23 31.78
N ASN A 402 25.80 4.45 30.55
CA ASN A 402 24.50 5.01 30.18
C ASN A 402 23.45 3.91 29.95
N GLN A 403 22.78 3.48 31.04
CA GLN A 403 21.76 2.45 30.99
C GLN A 403 20.48 2.90 30.22
N GLU A 404 20.22 4.19 30.18
CA GLU A 404 19.08 4.75 29.45
C GLU A 404 19.24 4.55 27.93
N LYS A 405 20.43 4.70 27.40
CA LYS A 405 20.71 4.39 25.99
C LYS A 405 20.49 2.89 25.68
N VAL A 406 20.93 2.01 26.57
CA VAL A 406 20.68 0.57 26.43
C VAL A 406 19.17 0.28 26.43
N ARG A 407 18.44 0.85 27.36
CA ARG A 407 16.98 0.67 27.47
C ARG A 407 16.26 1.13 26.19
N LYS A 408 16.65 2.26 25.63
CA LYS A 408 16.02 2.85 24.44
C LYS A 408 16.38 2.14 23.14
N MET A 409 17.57 1.54 23.04
CA MET A 409 18.09 1.03 21.77
C MET A 409 18.18 -0.48 21.67
N ALA A 410 18.17 -1.21 22.79
CA ALA A 410 18.27 -2.65 22.78
C ALA A 410 17.14 -3.29 21.92
N ILE A 411 17.48 -4.37 21.24
CA ILE A 411 16.55 -5.14 20.42
C ILE A 411 15.58 -5.91 21.31
N ILE A 412 16.09 -6.53 22.38
CA ILE A 412 15.30 -7.22 23.38
C ILE A 412 15.38 -6.43 24.69
N TYR A 413 14.24 -5.95 25.15
CA TYR A 413 14.08 -5.21 26.39
C TYR A 413 12.62 -5.26 26.87
N ASP A 414 12.39 -5.18 28.18
CA ASP A 414 11.06 -5.22 28.80
C ASP A 414 10.20 -6.41 28.34
N GLY A 415 10.81 -7.57 28.16
CA GLY A 415 10.10 -8.77 27.76
C GLY A 415 9.64 -8.80 26.29
N GLN A 416 10.17 -7.92 25.45
CA GLN A 416 9.74 -7.79 24.06
C GLN A 416 10.92 -7.76 23.09
N VAL A 417 10.68 -8.31 21.90
CA VAL A 417 11.57 -8.22 20.73
C VAL A 417 11.11 -7.05 19.87
N LYS A 418 11.96 -6.05 19.71
CA LYS A 418 11.67 -4.81 18.96
C LYS A 418 12.20 -4.93 17.55
N MET A 419 11.32 -5.11 16.58
CA MET A 419 11.69 -5.45 15.21
C MET A 419 12.36 -4.29 14.48
N ALA A 420 11.91 -3.05 14.68
CA ALA A 420 12.57 -1.88 14.08
C ALA A 420 14.03 -1.75 14.55
N HIS A 421 14.31 -2.02 15.82
CA HIS A 421 15.65 -1.98 16.36
C HIS A 421 16.56 -3.05 15.72
N LEU A 422 16.03 -4.24 15.51
CA LEU A 422 16.74 -5.31 14.78
C LEU A 422 17.05 -4.90 13.34
N ALA A 423 16.07 -4.35 12.63
CA ALA A 423 16.21 -3.92 11.25
C ALA A 423 17.26 -2.81 11.10
N ILE A 424 17.28 -1.85 12.02
CA ILE A 424 18.26 -0.76 12.02
C ILE A 424 19.67 -1.28 12.35
N CYS A 425 19.78 -2.15 13.36
CA CYS A 425 21.06 -2.74 13.74
C CYS A 425 21.70 -3.51 12.58
N ALA A 426 20.94 -4.33 11.90
CA ALA A 426 21.41 -5.22 10.85
C ALA A 426 21.42 -4.61 9.44
N GLY A 427 20.63 -3.58 9.19
CA GLY A 427 20.53 -2.98 7.86
C GLY A 427 21.74 -2.10 7.52
N TYR A 428 22.15 -2.14 6.25
CA TYR A 428 23.18 -1.22 5.75
C TYR A 428 22.61 0.16 5.37
N SER A 429 21.28 0.25 5.23
CA SER A 429 20.56 1.48 4.94
C SER A 429 19.24 1.49 5.68
N VAL A 430 18.88 2.64 6.22
CA VAL A 430 17.59 2.94 6.86
C VAL A 430 17.05 4.19 6.19
N ASN A 431 15.95 4.08 5.46
CA ASN A 431 15.37 5.25 4.82
C ASN A 431 13.96 5.55 5.29
N GLY A 432 13.65 6.84 5.35
CA GLY A 432 12.29 7.35 5.38
C GLY A 432 11.74 7.49 3.97
N VAL A 433 10.47 7.90 3.87
CA VAL A 433 9.71 7.89 2.61
C VAL A 433 9.21 9.26 2.16
N ALA A 434 9.57 10.29 2.88
CA ALA A 434 9.43 11.71 2.52
C ALA A 434 10.46 12.52 3.32
N ALA A 435 10.78 13.73 2.84
CA ALA A 435 11.80 14.56 3.47
C ALA A 435 11.46 14.88 4.94
N LEU A 436 10.23 15.32 5.21
CA LEU A 436 9.77 15.61 6.58
C LEU A 436 9.80 14.35 7.46
N HIS A 437 9.30 13.22 6.95
CA HIS A 437 9.32 11.94 7.65
C HIS A 437 10.72 11.55 8.09
N THR A 438 11.68 11.67 7.20
CA THR A 438 13.07 11.31 7.47
C THR A 438 13.67 12.22 8.55
N GLU A 439 13.37 13.52 8.53
CA GLU A 439 13.81 14.45 9.58
C GLU A 439 13.17 14.13 10.95
N ILE A 440 11.89 13.75 10.96
CA ILE A 440 11.22 13.31 12.20
C ILE A 440 11.87 12.03 12.75
N LEU A 441 12.19 11.07 11.88
CA LEU A 441 12.90 9.85 12.30
C LEU A 441 14.26 10.18 12.94
N LYS A 442 15.05 11.03 12.30
CA LYS A 442 16.38 11.43 12.77
C LYS A 442 16.36 12.20 14.09
N ASN A 443 15.37 13.07 14.28
CA ASN A 443 15.36 14.04 15.37
C ASN A 443 14.41 13.67 16.52
N GLN A 444 13.50 12.72 16.31
CA GLN A 444 12.50 12.30 17.30
C GLN A 444 12.52 10.78 17.50
N GLU A 445 11.85 10.04 16.66
CA GLU A 445 11.53 8.63 16.87
C GLU A 445 12.76 7.70 16.92
N LEU A 446 13.74 7.92 16.05
CA LEU A 446 14.94 7.10 15.93
C LEU A 446 16.21 7.91 16.23
N LYS A 447 16.07 8.97 17.00
CA LYS A 447 17.16 9.90 17.32
C LYS A 447 18.40 9.20 17.87
N ASP A 448 18.25 8.29 18.82
CA ASP A 448 19.37 7.58 19.42
C ASP A 448 20.13 6.73 18.40
N PHE A 449 19.42 6.10 17.48
CA PHE A 449 20.03 5.34 16.37
C PHE A 449 20.72 6.24 15.37
N TYR A 450 20.13 7.38 15.04
CA TYR A 450 20.75 8.35 14.14
C TYR A 450 22.04 8.93 14.74
N GLU A 451 22.05 9.27 16.02
CA GLU A 451 23.25 9.72 16.73
C GLU A 451 24.38 8.67 16.72
N MET A 452 24.01 7.39 16.82
CA MET A 452 24.98 6.29 16.84
C MET A 452 25.46 5.89 15.43
N MET A 453 24.57 5.90 14.45
CA MET A 453 24.82 5.36 13.10
C MET A 453 24.27 6.31 12.01
N PRO A 454 24.71 7.58 11.98
CA PRO A 454 24.15 8.59 11.07
C PRO A 454 24.29 8.22 9.59
N GLU A 455 25.33 7.47 9.24
CA GLU A 455 25.64 7.06 7.86
C GLU A 455 24.59 6.13 7.25
N LYS A 456 23.77 5.45 8.06
CA LYS A 456 22.72 4.56 7.57
C LYS A 456 21.47 5.30 7.09
N PHE A 457 21.21 6.51 7.63
CA PHE A 457 19.95 7.22 7.45
C PHE A 457 19.93 8.06 6.19
N ASN A 458 18.90 7.89 5.39
CA ASN A 458 18.67 8.66 4.18
C ASN A 458 17.17 8.77 3.86
N ASN A 459 16.83 9.64 2.93
CA ASN A 459 15.47 9.81 2.44
C ASN A 459 15.31 9.29 1.02
N LYS A 460 14.21 8.56 0.78
CA LYS A 460 13.73 8.21 -0.55
C LYS A 460 12.25 8.57 -0.62
N THR A 461 11.97 9.75 -1.14
CA THR A 461 10.58 10.20 -1.31
C THR A 461 9.82 9.23 -2.19
N ASN A 462 8.67 8.77 -1.72
CA ASN A 462 7.81 7.85 -2.46
C ASN A 462 7.38 8.44 -3.82
N GLY A 463 6.91 7.57 -4.66
CA GLY A 463 6.37 7.90 -5.96
C GLY A 463 5.30 6.90 -6.40
N ILE A 464 4.67 7.20 -7.51
CA ILE A 464 3.63 6.39 -8.13
C ILE A 464 4.00 6.10 -9.59
N THR A 465 3.48 5.02 -10.17
CA THR A 465 3.65 4.78 -11.60
C THR A 465 2.62 5.55 -12.41
N GLN A 466 3.09 6.39 -13.32
CA GLN A 466 2.25 7.14 -14.25
C GLN A 466 1.57 6.23 -15.28
N ARG A 467 2.11 5.05 -15.53
CA ARG A 467 1.52 4.06 -16.44
C ARG A 467 0.16 3.59 -15.92
N ARG A 468 0.04 3.27 -14.63
CA ARG A 468 -1.26 2.93 -14.04
C ARG A 468 -2.12 4.16 -13.75
N PHE A 469 -1.57 5.19 -13.12
CA PHE A 469 -2.39 6.28 -12.55
C PHE A 469 -2.66 7.46 -13.50
N LEU A 470 -2.05 7.48 -14.68
CA LEU A 470 -2.42 8.40 -15.74
C LEU A 470 -2.77 7.66 -17.04
N LEU A 471 -1.85 6.88 -17.59
CA LEU A 471 -2.03 6.22 -18.89
C LEU A 471 -3.21 5.25 -18.88
N HIS A 472 -3.33 4.42 -17.85
CA HIS A 472 -4.43 3.46 -17.70
C HIS A 472 -5.68 4.10 -17.07
N ALA A 473 -5.50 4.84 -15.97
CA ALA A 473 -6.61 5.37 -15.17
C ALA A 473 -7.38 6.51 -15.85
N ASN A 474 -6.70 7.33 -16.66
CA ASN A 474 -7.26 8.54 -17.24
C ASN A 474 -6.84 8.68 -18.71
N PRO A 475 -7.36 7.80 -19.59
CA PRO A 475 -6.96 7.80 -21.00
C PRO A 475 -7.25 9.11 -21.71
N LEU A 476 -8.33 9.81 -21.37
CA LEU A 476 -8.64 11.11 -21.95
C LEU A 476 -7.54 12.15 -21.67
N LEU A 477 -7.07 12.20 -20.43
CA LEU A 477 -5.98 13.10 -20.04
C LEU A 477 -4.65 12.64 -20.64
N ALA A 478 -4.37 11.34 -20.64
CA ALA A 478 -3.17 10.77 -21.23
C ALA A 478 -3.05 11.10 -22.71
N ASP A 479 -4.12 10.96 -23.48
CA ASP A 479 -4.17 11.31 -24.90
C ASP A 479 -3.94 12.81 -25.10
N TRP A 480 -4.59 13.66 -24.30
CA TRP A 480 -4.42 15.11 -24.36
C TRP A 480 -2.96 15.53 -24.04
N VAL A 481 -2.34 14.91 -23.04
CA VAL A 481 -0.93 15.15 -22.71
C VAL A 481 -0.05 14.78 -23.90
N THR A 482 -0.23 13.60 -24.46
CA THR A 482 0.55 13.09 -25.61
C THR A 482 0.38 13.98 -26.84
N GLU A 483 -0.82 14.45 -27.12
CA GLU A 483 -1.08 15.39 -28.22
C GLU A 483 -0.31 16.71 -28.07
N HIS A 484 -0.10 17.18 -26.84
CA HIS A 484 0.55 18.47 -26.58
C HIS A 484 2.08 18.37 -26.43
N ILE A 485 2.59 17.30 -25.84
CA ILE A 485 4.02 17.19 -25.48
C ILE A 485 4.73 15.93 -26.01
N GLY A 486 4.04 15.05 -26.74
CA GLY A 486 4.58 13.75 -27.14
C GLY A 486 4.41 12.69 -26.06
N ASP A 487 4.88 11.48 -26.31
CA ASP A 487 4.68 10.30 -25.45
C ASP A 487 5.86 9.98 -24.51
N GLU A 488 6.91 10.77 -24.54
CA GLU A 488 8.11 10.54 -23.70
C GLU A 488 7.81 10.52 -22.20
N TRP A 489 6.74 11.21 -21.76
CA TRP A 489 6.34 11.26 -20.35
C TRP A 489 6.01 9.87 -19.77
N ILE A 490 5.64 8.92 -20.60
CA ILE A 490 5.25 7.56 -20.17
C ILE A 490 6.41 6.86 -19.44
N THR A 491 7.64 7.08 -19.90
CA THR A 491 8.86 6.53 -19.31
C THR A 491 9.78 7.56 -18.66
N ASP A 492 9.46 8.84 -18.82
CA ASP A 492 10.17 9.96 -18.20
C ASP A 492 9.17 11.05 -17.80
N LEU A 493 8.60 10.94 -16.62
CA LEU A 493 7.57 11.85 -16.16
C LEU A 493 8.06 13.30 -15.98
N ALA A 494 9.38 13.53 -15.91
CA ALA A 494 9.92 14.90 -15.90
C ALA A 494 9.48 15.71 -17.15
N GLN A 495 9.21 15.04 -18.26
CA GLN A 495 8.71 15.66 -19.50
C GLN A 495 7.35 16.33 -19.33
N ILE A 496 6.56 15.93 -18.33
CA ILE A 496 5.22 16.50 -18.12
C ILE A 496 5.28 18.01 -17.77
N SER A 497 6.42 18.49 -17.31
CA SER A 497 6.64 19.92 -17.06
C SER A 497 6.51 20.79 -18.30
N LYS A 498 6.62 20.20 -19.49
CA LYS A 498 6.38 20.90 -20.77
C LYS A 498 4.95 21.45 -20.88
N LEU A 499 4.00 20.89 -20.12
CA LEU A 499 2.63 21.39 -20.06
C LEU A 499 2.53 22.81 -19.49
N LYS A 500 3.54 23.29 -18.76
CA LYS A 500 3.52 24.64 -18.17
C LYS A 500 3.30 25.75 -19.17
N VAL A 501 3.71 25.56 -20.42
CA VAL A 501 3.52 26.57 -21.49
C VAL A 501 2.06 26.73 -21.90
N TYR A 502 1.18 25.79 -21.55
CA TYR A 502 -0.23 25.78 -21.92
C TYR A 502 -1.16 26.26 -20.80
N VAL A 503 -0.65 26.52 -19.61
CA VAL A 503 -1.51 26.79 -18.42
C VAL A 503 -2.28 28.11 -18.53
N ASP A 504 -1.81 29.05 -19.34
CA ASP A 504 -2.46 30.32 -19.60
C ASP A 504 -3.15 30.37 -21.00
N ASP A 505 -3.15 29.26 -21.74
CA ASP A 505 -3.84 29.12 -23.01
C ASP A 505 -5.32 28.77 -22.78
N GLU A 506 -6.22 29.63 -23.20
CA GLU A 506 -7.66 29.49 -22.97
C GLU A 506 -8.23 28.20 -23.57
N LYS A 507 -7.77 27.82 -24.76
CA LYS A 507 -8.24 26.60 -25.43
C LYS A 507 -7.77 25.36 -24.65
N ALA A 508 -6.50 25.31 -24.23
CA ALA A 508 -5.95 24.22 -23.44
C ALA A 508 -6.67 24.10 -22.10
N GLN A 509 -6.98 25.21 -21.44
CA GLN A 509 -7.77 25.24 -20.21
C GLN A 509 -9.15 24.64 -20.40
N GLN A 510 -9.86 25.00 -21.44
CA GLN A 510 -11.19 24.46 -21.75
C GLN A 510 -11.13 22.96 -22.05
N GLU A 511 -10.17 22.51 -22.81
CA GLU A 511 -9.96 21.11 -23.14
C GLU A 511 -9.66 20.30 -21.86
N PHE A 512 -8.77 20.78 -21.01
CA PHE A 512 -8.39 20.13 -19.75
C PHE A 512 -9.59 20.00 -18.80
N MET A 513 -10.34 21.07 -18.62
CA MET A 513 -11.51 21.07 -17.75
C MET A 513 -12.67 20.26 -18.34
N ASN A 514 -12.80 20.18 -19.66
CA ASN A 514 -13.76 19.28 -20.29
C ASN A 514 -13.42 17.80 -20.04
N ILE A 515 -12.14 17.43 -20.08
CA ILE A 515 -11.68 16.08 -19.71
C ILE A 515 -12.07 15.77 -18.27
N LYS A 516 -11.82 16.70 -17.35
CA LYS A 516 -12.23 16.56 -15.94
C LYS A 516 -13.74 16.35 -15.84
N TYR A 517 -14.51 17.14 -16.57
CA TYR A 517 -15.97 17.04 -16.60
C TYR A 517 -16.44 15.66 -17.09
N GLN A 518 -15.84 15.13 -18.16
CA GLN A 518 -16.16 13.79 -18.67
C GLN A 518 -15.88 12.70 -17.63
N ASN A 519 -14.77 12.81 -16.91
CA ASN A 519 -14.45 11.90 -15.82
C ASN A 519 -15.44 12.03 -14.65
N LYS A 520 -15.88 13.25 -14.34
CA LYS A 520 -16.91 13.50 -13.32
C LYS A 520 -18.26 12.92 -13.70
N LEU A 521 -18.66 13.02 -14.98
CA LEU A 521 -19.87 12.36 -15.50
C LEU A 521 -19.81 10.84 -15.30
N ARG A 522 -18.68 10.22 -15.58
CA ARG A 522 -18.48 8.79 -15.40
C ARG A 522 -18.60 8.38 -13.92
N LEU A 523 -17.98 9.13 -13.02
CA LEU A 523 -18.05 8.86 -11.59
C LEU A 523 -19.46 9.13 -11.05
N ALA A 524 -20.15 10.18 -11.50
CA ALA A 524 -21.55 10.47 -11.14
C ALA A 524 -22.48 9.33 -11.52
N LYS A 525 -22.28 8.74 -12.70
CA LYS A 525 -23.01 7.55 -13.13
C LYS A 525 -22.76 6.35 -12.21
N TYR A 526 -21.48 6.10 -11.89
CA TYR A 526 -21.12 5.04 -10.95
C TYR A 526 -21.77 5.23 -9.57
N ILE A 527 -21.76 6.45 -9.03
CA ILE A 527 -22.39 6.79 -7.75
C ILE A 527 -23.91 6.55 -7.81
N ARG A 528 -24.56 6.94 -8.89
CA ARG A 528 -26.00 6.68 -9.08
C ARG A 528 -26.31 5.19 -9.09
N GLU A 529 -25.54 4.41 -9.83
CA GLU A 529 -25.75 2.96 -9.96
C GLU A 529 -25.47 2.19 -8.67
N HIS A 530 -24.48 2.61 -7.87
CA HIS A 530 -24.05 1.89 -6.67
C HIS A 530 -24.59 2.48 -5.36
N ASN A 531 -24.79 3.78 -5.28
CA ASN A 531 -25.25 4.46 -4.08
C ASN A 531 -26.70 4.94 -4.17
N GLY A 532 -27.29 4.98 -5.38
CA GLY A 532 -28.61 5.53 -5.60
C GLY A 532 -28.71 7.04 -5.35
N ILE A 533 -27.59 7.76 -5.41
CA ILE A 533 -27.49 9.19 -5.17
C ILE A 533 -27.23 9.91 -6.49
N ASP A 534 -28.06 10.92 -6.79
CA ASP A 534 -27.84 11.83 -7.90
C ASP A 534 -26.90 12.95 -7.44
N VAL A 535 -25.74 13.05 -8.05
CA VAL A 535 -24.77 14.11 -7.81
C VAL A 535 -24.66 14.99 -9.06
N ASP A 536 -24.54 16.29 -8.86
CA ASP A 536 -24.33 17.24 -9.94
C ASP A 536 -22.84 17.19 -10.36
N PRO A 537 -22.50 16.78 -11.60
CA PRO A 537 -21.13 16.75 -12.07
C PRO A 537 -20.48 18.14 -12.20
N ARG A 538 -21.26 19.21 -12.11
CA ARG A 538 -20.75 20.60 -12.04
C ARG A 538 -20.43 21.05 -10.63
N SER A 539 -20.88 20.30 -9.61
CA SER A 539 -20.48 20.58 -8.23
C SER A 539 -18.98 20.31 -8.03
N ILE A 540 -18.41 20.90 -6.99
CA ILE A 540 -17.02 20.60 -6.61
C ILE A 540 -16.98 19.16 -6.09
N PHE A 541 -16.17 18.30 -6.70
CA PHE A 541 -15.90 16.96 -6.19
C PHE A 541 -14.73 17.02 -5.22
N ASP A 542 -15.09 17.06 -3.94
CA ASP A 542 -14.17 17.10 -2.80
C ASP A 542 -13.98 15.67 -2.29
N VAL A 543 -12.76 15.13 -2.43
CA VAL A 543 -12.54 13.70 -2.32
C VAL A 543 -11.51 13.35 -1.25
N GLN A 544 -11.92 12.48 -0.32
CA GLN A 544 -11.04 11.85 0.65
C GLN A 544 -11.18 10.32 0.57
N VAL A 545 -10.25 9.67 -0.08
CA VAL A 545 -10.22 8.22 -0.27
C VAL A 545 -8.90 7.64 0.22
N LYS A 546 -8.95 6.90 1.30
CA LYS A 546 -7.81 6.27 2.00
C LYS A 546 -8.34 5.37 3.11
N ARG A 547 -7.47 4.53 3.69
CA ARG A 547 -7.82 3.78 4.89
C ARG A 547 -8.36 4.70 5.97
N LEU A 548 -9.34 4.23 6.72
CA LEU A 548 -9.86 5.00 7.84
C LEU A 548 -8.96 4.81 9.06
N HIS A 549 -8.37 5.90 9.49
CA HIS A 549 -7.60 5.98 10.72
C HIS A 549 -7.79 7.37 11.33
N GLU A 550 -7.78 7.45 12.65
CA GLU A 550 -8.02 8.72 13.37
C GLU A 550 -7.02 9.82 12.97
N TYR A 551 -5.73 9.48 12.72
CA TYR A 551 -4.74 10.49 12.33
C TYR A 551 -4.95 11.04 10.90
N LYS A 552 -5.63 10.30 10.02
CA LYS A 552 -6.00 10.75 8.66
C LYS A 552 -7.17 11.73 8.66
N ARG A 553 -7.87 11.80 9.77
CA ARG A 553 -8.88 12.79 10.14
C ARG A 553 -10.10 12.87 9.21
N GLN A 554 -10.59 11.72 8.75
CA GLN A 554 -11.92 11.69 8.13
C GLN A 554 -12.99 12.32 9.04
N LEU A 555 -12.80 12.22 10.35
CA LEU A 555 -13.65 12.87 11.33
C LEU A 555 -13.66 14.41 11.19
N LEU A 556 -12.49 15.02 10.98
CA LEU A 556 -12.42 16.48 10.74
C LEU A 556 -13.24 16.88 9.50
N ASN A 557 -13.15 16.09 8.44
CA ASN A 557 -13.91 16.33 7.21
C ASN A 557 -15.41 16.25 7.45
N ILE A 558 -15.91 15.19 8.07
CA ILE A 558 -17.34 15.04 8.28
C ILE A 558 -17.90 16.05 9.31
N LEU A 559 -17.13 16.42 10.32
CA LEU A 559 -17.54 17.50 11.24
C LEU A 559 -17.67 18.85 10.51
N HIS A 560 -16.77 19.13 9.58
CA HIS A 560 -16.88 20.30 8.72
C HIS A 560 -18.11 20.25 7.81
N VAL A 561 -18.44 19.09 7.26
CA VAL A 561 -19.67 18.90 6.47
C VAL A 561 -20.90 19.21 7.31
N MET A 562 -20.95 18.76 8.56
CA MET A 562 -22.02 19.07 9.51
C MET A 562 -22.10 20.59 9.77
N TYR A 563 -20.95 21.23 9.92
CA TYR A 563 -20.87 22.70 10.05
C TYR A 563 -21.43 23.43 8.81
N LEU A 564 -21.06 23.01 7.61
CA LEU A 564 -21.61 23.58 6.37
C LEU A 564 -23.12 23.39 6.26
N TYR A 565 -23.61 22.21 6.63
CA TYR A 565 -25.05 21.95 6.64
C TYR A 565 -25.80 22.87 7.60
N ASN A 566 -25.28 23.07 8.81
CA ASN A 566 -25.83 24.03 9.77
C ASN A 566 -25.89 25.44 9.17
N LYS A 567 -24.80 25.86 8.53
CA LYS A 567 -24.68 27.19 7.93
C LYS A 567 -25.69 27.41 6.79
N ILE A 568 -25.88 26.42 5.92
CA ILE A 568 -26.88 26.46 4.84
C ILE A 568 -28.31 26.53 5.40
N LYS A 569 -28.58 25.77 6.46
CA LYS A 569 -29.90 25.75 7.09
C LYS A 569 -30.23 27.07 7.79
N ASP A 570 -29.25 27.69 8.45
CA ASP A 570 -29.42 28.98 9.14
C ASP A 570 -29.51 30.16 8.17
N HIS A 571 -28.81 30.06 7.01
CA HIS A 571 -28.71 31.14 6.03
C HIS A 571 -28.99 30.61 4.60
N PRO A 572 -30.24 30.19 4.31
CA PRO A 572 -30.58 29.59 3.03
C PRO A 572 -30.37 30.52 1.81
N GLU A 573 -30.35 31.82 2.05
CA GLU A 573 -30.09 32.87 1.05
C GLU A 573 -28.60 33.05 0.71
N MET A 574 -27.71 32.51 1.52
CA MET A 574 -26.27 32.67 1.35
C MET A 574 -25.82 32.03 0.04
N PRO A 575 -24.99 32.75 -0.75
CA PRO A 575 -24.36 32.14 -1.91
C PRO A 575 -23.51 30.93 -1.50
N PHE A 576 -23.81 29.79 -2.07
CA PHE A 576 -23.09 28.53 -1.82
C PHE A 576 -22.88 27.81 -3.15
N TYR A 577 -21.62 27.49 -3.47
CA TYR A 577 -21.34 26.72 -4.67
C TYR A 577 -21.60 25.22 -4.38
N PRO A 578 -22.36 24.52 -5.23
CA PRO A 578 -22.68 23.12 -4.99
C PRO A 578 -21.43 22.27 -4.78
N ARG A 579 -21.46 21.42 -3.76
CA ARG A 579 -20.32 20.59 -3.40
C ARG A 579 -20.74 19.16 -3.09
N THR A 580 -20.01 18.23 -3.61
CA THR A 580 -20.15 16.80 -3.34
C THR A 580 -18.91 16.31 -2.61
N PHE A 581 -19.08 15.90 -1.34
CA PHE A 581 -18.05 15.27 -0.54
C PHE A 581 -18.07 13.79 -0.77
N ILE A 582 -16.97 13.25 -1.27
CA ILE A 582 -16.83 11.83 -1.63
C ILE A 582 -15.81 11.18 -0.69
N PHE A 583 -16.27 10.19 0.07
CA PHE A 583 -15.46 9.38 0.96
C PHE A 583 -15.32 7.96 0.40
N GLY A 584 -14.18 7.36 0.66
CA GLY A 584 -13.96 5.92 0.47
C GLY A 584 -12.92 5.48 1.48
N ALA A 585 -13.24 4.50 2.30
CA ALA A 585 -12.36 4.10 3.39
C ALA A 585 -12.72 2.71 3.91
N LYS A 586 -11.71 1.87 4.14
CA LYS A 586 -11.84 0.65 4.91
C LYS A 586 -11.21 0.85 6.28
N ALA A 587 -11.94 0.47 7.33
CA ALA A 587 -11.43 0.43 8.70
C ALA A 587 -10.95 -0.99 9.04
N ALA A 588 -9.90 -1.12 9.84
CA ALA A 588 -9.52 -2.41 10.38
C ALA A 588 -10.70 -3.02 11.16
N ALA A 589 -10.92 -4.33 11.04
CA ALA A 589 -12.09 -5.01 11.59
C ALA A 589 -12.27 -4.81 13.09
N GLY A 590 -11.17 -4.76 13.85
CA GLY A 590 -11.17 -4.53 15.31
C GLY A 590 -11.12 -3.06 15.74
N TYR A 591 -11.07 -2.12 14.82
CA TYR A 591 -10.94 -0.69 15.12
C TYR A 591 -12.31 -0.03 15.27
N ARG A 592 -12.90 -0.14 16.47
CA ARG A 592 -14.28 0.29 16.75
C ARG A 592 -14.55 1.76 16.42
N ARG A 593 -13.68 2.68 16.85
CA ARG A 593 -13.88 4.12 16.62
C ARG A 593 -13.78 4.48 15.14
N ALA A 594 -12.90 3.84 14.39
CA ALA A 594 -12.83 4.00 12.94
C ALA A 594 -14.12 3.53 12.26
N LYS A 595 -14.63 2.38 12.65
CA LYS A 595 -15.91 1.84 12.14
C LYS A 595 -17.09 2.75 12.53
N LEU A 596 -17.07 3.32 13.71
CA LEU A 596 -18.08 4.27 14.16
C LEU A 596 -18.03 5.59 13.35
N THR A 597 -16.84 6.02 12.96
CA THR A 597 -16.66 7.18 12.06
C THR A 597 -17.28 6.92 10.69
N ILE A 598 -17.16 5.71 10.14
CA ILE A 598 -17.88 5.32 8.91
C ILE A 598 -19.39 5.45 9.10
N LYS A 599 -19.90 4.96 10.21
CA LYS A 599 -21.34 5.09 10.54
C LYS A 599 -21.76 6.56 10.64
N LEU A 600 -20.94 7.41 11.22
CA LEU A 600 -21.21 8.86 11.30
C LEU A 600 -21.29 9.48 9.90
N ILE A 601 -20.34 9.17 9.03
CA ILE A 601 -20.34 9.66 7.64
C ILE A 601 -21.64 9.28 6.93
N ASN A 602 -22.04 8.03 7.02
CA ASN A 602 -23.27 7.53 6.38
C ASN A 602 -24.53 8.11 7.02
N SER A 603 -24.54 8.34 8.32
CA SER A 603 -25.67 8.96 9.03
C SER A 603 -25.84 10.43 8.63
N VAL A 604 -24.75 11.16 8.51
CA VAL A 604 -24.76 12.55 8.01
C VAL A 604 -25.20 12.58 6.55
N ALA A 605 -24.71 11.66 5.73
CA ALA A 605 -25.12 11.52 4.33
C ALA A 605 -26.63 11.31 4.18
N ASP A 606 -27.21 10.43 4.99
CA ASP A 606 -28.66 10.15 4.98
C ASP A 606 -29.50 11.40 5.27
N VAL A 607 -29.10 12.20 6.24
CA VAL A 607 -29.79 13.43 6.59
C VAL A 607 -29.65 14.47 5.47
N ILE A 608 -28.45 14.75 5.04
CA ILE A 608 -28.14 15.82 4.07
C ILE A 608 -28.71 15.51 2.69
N ASN A 609 -28.48 14.30 2.18
CA ASN A 609 -28.88 13.93 0.83
C ASN A 609 -30.40 13.89 0.65
N ASN A 610 -31.15 13.68 1.72
CA ASN A 610 -32.61 13.60 1.71
C ASN A 610 -33.30 14.94 2.07
N ASP A 611 -32.54 15.96 2.46
CA ASP A 611 -33.08 17.29 2.77
C ASP A 611 -33.29 18.11 1.49
N LYS A 612 -34.52 18.15 1.04
CA LYS A 612 -34.92 18.90 -0.16
C LYS A 612 -34.80 20.41 0.02
N SER A 613 -34.82 20.91 1.29
CA SER A 613 -34.79 22.36 1.57
C SER A 613 -33.47 23.03 1.15
N ILE A 614 -32.40 22.27 1.03
CA ILE A 614 -31.11 22.79 0.61
C ILE A 614 -30.86 22.73 -0.91
N ASN A 615 -31.86 22.27 -1.69
CA ASN A 615 -31.81 22.23 -3.16
C ASN A 615 -30.57 21.52 -3.74
N GLY A 616 -30.10 20.46 -3.12
CA GLY A 616 -28.94 19.70 -3.61
C GLY A 616 -27.60 20.44 -3.53
N LYS A 617 -27.51 21.55 -2.80
CA LYS A 617 -26.27 22.32 -2.64
C LYS A 617 -25.14 21.51 -2.02
N LEU A 618 -25.46 20.52 -1.22
CA LEU A 618 -24.53 19.69 -0.49
C LEU A 618 -24.94 18.22 -0.64
N LYS A 619 -23.99 17.38 -1.04
CA LYS A 619 -24.14 15.93 -1.12
C LYS A 619 -22.97 15.26 -0.43
N VAL A 620 -23.23 14.13 0.19
CA VAL A 620 -22.22 13.29 0.85
C VAL A 620 -22.36 11.87 0.31
N VAL A 621 -21.25 11.33 -0.19
CA VAL A 621 -21.20 9.99 -0.78
C VAL A 621 -20.12 9.18 -0.10
N PHE A 622 -20.45 7.98 0.35
CA PHE A 622 -19.49 6.99 0.80
C PHE A 622 -19.40 5.87 -0.24
N ILE A 623 -18.26 5.78 -0.94
CA ILE A 623 -18.03 4.73 -1.94
C ILE A 623 -17.62 3.46 -1.22
N GLU A 624 -18.47 2.44 -1.34
CA GLU A 624 -18.26 1.12 -0.76
C GLU A 624 -17.08 0.40 -1.42
N ASP A 625 -16.34 -0.34 -0.61
CA ASP A 625 -15.26 -1.21 -1.06
C ASP A 625 -14.20 -0.50 -1.91
N TYR A 626 -13.68 0.61 -1.36
CA TYR A 626 -12.59 1.36 -1.98
C TYR A 626 -11.39 0.43 -2.25
N ARG A 627 -10.96 0.36 -3.51
CA ARG A 627 -9.91 -0.51 -4.02
C ARG A 627 -9.26 0.10 -5.25
N VAL A 628 -8.19 -0.51 -5.76
CA VAL A 628 -7.43 0.06 -6.90
C VAL A 628 -8.32 0.31 -8.12
N SER A 629 -9.17 -0.64 -8.50
CA SER A 629 -9.98 -0.54 -9.72
C SER A 629 -11.00 0.60 -9.70
N ASN A 630 -11.64 0.91 -8.54
CA ASN A 630 -12.53 2.07 -8.46
C ASN A 630 -11.78 3.36 -8.09
N ALA A 631 -10.64 3.26 -7.44
CA ALA A 631 -9.79 4.40 -7.12
C ALA A 631 -9.32 5.16 -8.37
N GLU A 632 -9.01 4.46 -9.44
CA GLU A 632 -8.57 5.04 -10.70
C GLU A 632 -9.60 6.06 -11.24
N TRP A 633 -10.87 5.72 -11.22
CA TRP A 633 -11.96 6.61 -11.64
C TRP A 633 -12.13 7.80 -10.72
N ILE A 634 -11.94 7.59 -9.44
CA ILE A 634 -12.07 8.62 -8.41
C ILE A 634 -10.95 9.66 -8.57
N PHE A 635 -9.70 9.24 -8.75
CA PHE A 635 -8.58 10.14 -8.96
C PHE A 635 -8.77 11.00 -10.23
N ALA A 636 -9.23 10.39 -11.30
CA ALA A 636 -9.48 11.09 -12.56
C ALA A 636 -10.58 12.15 -12.46
N ALA A 637 -11.58 11.93 -11.60
CA ALA A 637 -12.76 12.78 -11.45
C ALA A 637 -12.66 13.84 -10.34
N ALA A 638 -11.69 13.76 -9.45
CA ALA A 638 -11.60 14.67 -8.30
C ALA A 638 -11.25 16.10 -8.70
N ASP A 639 -11.92 17.06 -8.09
CA ASP A 639 -11.54 18.47 -8.14
C ASP A 639 -10.58 18.85 -7.02
N VAL A 640 -10.81 18.33 -5.82
CA VAL A 640 -10.04 18.62 -4.60
C VAL A 640 -9.52 17.34 -3.97
N SER A 641 -8.24 17.31 -3.67
CA SER A 641 -7.54 16.24 -3.00
C SER A 641 -7.43 16.53 -1.50
N GLU A 642 -8.19 15.81 -0.70
CA GLU A 642 -8.18 15.93 0.77
C GLU A 642 -7.01 15.15 1.37
N GLN A 643 -5.99 15.88 1.87
CA GLN A 643 -4.78 15.33 2.49
C GLN A 643 -4.56 15.96 3.85
N ILE A 644 -5.50 15.70 4.76
CA ILE A 644 -5.72 16.45 5.99
C ILE A 644 -5.24 15.74 7.27
N SER A 645 -4.27 14.85 7.17
CA SER A 645 -3.67 14.20 8.34
C SER A 645 -3.17 15.23 9.36
N THR A 646 -3.15 14.82 10.64
CA THR A 646 -2.44 15.60 11.66
C THR A 646 -0.99 15.70 11.26
N ALA A 647 -0.44 16.91 11.17
CA ALA A 647 0.94 17.14 10.79
C ALA A 647 1.89 16.33 11.68
N SER A 648 2.91 15.73 11.11
CA SER A 648 3.84 14.77 11.70
C SER A 648 3.36 13.32 11.77
N LYS A 649 2.18 12.96 11.29
CA LYS A 649 1.63 11.60 11.44
C LYS A 649 1.64 10.76 10.17
N GLU A 650 1.38 11.35 9.01
CA GLU A 650 1.49 10.65 7.72
C GLU A 650 2.95 10.65 7.26
N ALA A 651 3.55 9.48 7.11
CA ALA A 651 4.95 9.38 6.70
C ALA A 651 5.18 9.98 5.30
N SER A 652 4.35 9.67 4.35
CA SER A 652 4.40 10.21 2.98
C SER A 652 3.00 10.50 2.45
N GLY A 653 2.17 9.47 2.35
CA GLY A 653 1.03 9.43 1.45
C GLY A 653 1.49 9.19 0.01
N THR A 654 0.62 8.57 -0.78
CA THR A 654 0.79 8.41 -2.23
C THR A 654 -0.47 8.79 -2.98
N GLY A 655 -1.63 8.77 -2.32
CA GLY A 655 -2.88 9.30 -2.87
C GLY A 655 -2.77 10.76 -3.30
N ASN A 656 -2.08 11.57 -2.50
CA ASN A 656 -1.78 12.95 -2.81
C ASN A 656 -1.09 13.12 -4.17
N MET A 657 -0.15 12.25 -4.53
CA MET A 657 0.57 12.27 -5.80
C MET A 657 -0.34 11.87 -6.98
N LYS A 658 -1.23 10.91 -6.77
CA LYS A 658 -2.20 10.43 -7.79
C LYS A 658 -3.20 11.52 -8.14
N PHE A 659 -3.73 12.24 -7.14
CA PHE A 659 -4.60 13.40 -7.35
C PHE A 659 -3.87 14.52 -8.07
N MET A 660 -2.66 14.85 -7.64
CA MET A 660 -1.84 15.89 -8.27
C MET A 660 -1.61 15.61 -9.75
N LEU A 661 -1.22 14.38 -10.08
CA LEU A 661 -1.01 13.94 -11.47
C LEU A 661 -2.27 14.08 -12.32
N ASN A 662 -3.45 13.87 -11.74
CA ASN A 662 -4.75 13.98 -12.40
C ASN A 662 -5.37 15.38 -12.31
N GLY A 663 -4.62 16.38 -11.87
CA GLY A 663 -5.05 17.78 -11.90
C GLY A 663 -5.98 18.19 -10.77
N ALA A 664 -5.91 17.55 -9.61
CA ALA A 664 -6.64 17.95 -8.42
C ALA A 664 -5.70 18.66 -7.42
N PRO A 665 -5.90 19.97 -7.17
CA PRO A 665 -5.14 20.68 -6.14
C PRO A 665 -5.30 20.04 -4.76
N THR A 666 -4.22 20.06 -3.98
CA THR A 666 -4.19 19.54 -2.62
C THR A 666 -4.81 20.53 -1.64
N LEU A 667 -5.78 20.06 -0.86
CA LEU A 667 -6.23 20.67 0.38
C LEU A 667 -5.66 19.84 1.53
N GLY A 668 -4.71 20.36 2.27
CA GLY A 668 -4.03 19.55 3.25
C GLY A 668 -3.20 20.32 4.27
N THR A 669 -2.59 19.54 5.13
CA THR A 669 -1.62 20.01 6.12
C THR A 669 -0.19 19.85 5.58
N MET A 670 0.76 20.55 6.19
CA MET A 670 2.18 20.41 5.87
C MET A 670 2.73 19.15 6.54
N ASP A 671 2.37 18.01 5.95
CA ASP A 671 2.67 16.68 6.45
C ASP A 671 3.12 15.76 5.31
N GLY A 672 4.01 14.82 5.61
CA GLY A 672 4.48 13.82 4.65
C GLY A 672 4.93 14.44 3.33
N ALA A 673 4.53 13.83 2.24
CA ALA A 673 4.86 14.29 0.89
C ALA A 673 4.09 15.55 0.48
N ASN A 674 3.07 16.00 1.23
CA ASN A 674 2.40 17.27 0.94
C ASN A 674 3.37 18.44 0.93
N VAL A 675 4.39 18.42 1.81
CA VAL A 675 5.44 19.44 1.86
C VAL A 675 6.14 19.56 0.51
N GLU A 676 6.53 18.43 -0.06
CA GLU A 676 7.23 18.38 -1.34
C GLU A 676 6.30 18.71 -2.51
N ILE A 677 5.02 18.33 -2.43
CA ILE A 677 4.00 18.73 -3.43
C ILE A 677 3.88 20.24 -3.49
N VAL A 678 3.78 20.91 -2.35
CA VAL A 678 3.71 22.37 -2.27
C VAL A 678 4.98 23.02 -2.80
N GLN A 679 6.15 22.47 -2.48
CA GLN A 679 7.43 22.94 -3.03
C GLN A 679 7.47 22.87 -4.57
N GLU A 680 6.92 21.80 -5.16
CA GLU A 680 6.93 21.60 -6.60
C GLU A 680 5.89 22.46 -7.33
N VAL A 681 4.69 22.64 -6.75
CA VAL A 681 3.57 23.31 -7.42
C VAL A 681 3.43 24.79 -7.05
N GLY A 682 4.01 25.21 -5.92
CA GLY A 682 3.83 26.54 -5.35
C GLY A 682 2.64 26.63 -4.40
N GLU A 683 2.75 27.47 -3.37
CA GLU A 683 1.71 27.65 -2.34
C GLU A 683 0.40 28.18 -2.94
N GLU A 684 0.48 28.97 -4.01
CA GLU A 684 -0.66 29.53 -4.73
C GLU A 684 -1.52 28.46 -5.43
N ASN A 685 -0.99 27.27 -5.62
CA ASN A 685 -1.65 26.14 -6.30
C ASN A 685 -2.05 25.01 -5.34
N ALA A 686 -2.08 25.29 -4.05
CA ALA A 686 -2.51 24.38 -3.00
C ALA A 686 -3.26 25.14 -1.91
N PHE A 687 -4.00 24.40 -1.07
CA PHE A 687 -4.77 24.98 0.04
C PHE A 687 -4.26 24.38 1.34
N ILE A 688 -3.40 25.10 2.04
CA ILE A 688 -2.74 24.62 3.25
C ILE A 688 -3.38 25.22 4.49
N PHE A 689 -3.50 24.41 5.53
CA PHE A 689 -4.08 24.78 6.81
C PHE A 689 -3.43 24.00 7.97
N GLY A 690 -3.77 24.41 9.17
CA GLY A 690 -3.53 23.64 10.39
C GLY A 690 -2.17 23.85 11.03
N LEU A 691 -2.01 23.17 12.16
CA LEU A 691 -0.75 23.16 12.92
C LEU A 691 0.39 22.59 12.07
N SER A 692 1.58 23.11 12.26
CA SER A 692 2.80 22.54 11.71
C SER A 692 3.19 21.24 12.47
N ALA A 693 4.04 20.43 11.85
CA ALA A 693 4.59 19.25 12.51
C ALA A 693 5.31 19.61 13.83
N GLN A 694 6.05 20.71 13.83
CA GLN A 694 6.77 21.16 15.04
C GLN A 694 5.81 21.57 16.15
N GLU A 695 4.72 22.25 15.83
CA GLU A 695 3.71 22.63 16.82
C GLU A 695 3.03 21.40 17.42
N VAL A 696 2.68 20.42 16.61
CA VAL A 696 2.11 19.15 17.07
C VAL A 696 3.08 18.42 18.00
N ILE A 697 4.33 18.24 17.58
CA ILE A 697 5.35 17.58 18.39
C ILE A 697 5.57 18.32 19.70
N ASN A 698 5.56 19.66 19.68
CA ASN A 698 5.69 20.47 20.88
C ASN A 698 4.53 20.25 21.86
N TYR A 699 3.30 20.23 21.36
CA TYR A 699 2.15 19.90 22.21
C TYR A 699 2.21 18.48 22.78
N GLU A 700 2.66 17.52 21.99
CA GLU A 700 2.79 16.13 22.43
C GLU A 700 3.87 15.97 23.51
N ASN A 701 5.00 16.66 23.37
CA ASN A 701 6.12 16.57 24.31
C ASN A 701 5.93 17.41 25.57
N ASN A 702 5.32 18.58 25.46
CA ASN A 702 5.28 19.60 26.53
C ASN A 702 3.87 19.87 27.07
N GLY A 703 2.84 19.29 26.46
CA GLY A 703 1.45 19.57 26.84
C GLY A 703 0.99 20.98 26.47
N GLY A 704 -0.06 21.44 27.12
CA GLY A 704 -0.62 22.79 26.92
C GLY A 704 -1.79 22.87 25.95
N TYR A 705 -2.19 21.74 25.36
CA TYR A 705 -3.38 21.67 24.53
C TYR A 705 -4.61 21.26 25.34
N ASN A 706 -5.66 22.07 25.28
CA ASN A 706 -6.94 21.76 25.92
C ASN A 706 -8.10 21.91 24.92
N PRO A 707 -8.68 20.80 24.43
CA PRO A 707 -9.77 20.86 23.48
C PRO A 707 -11.04 21.53 24.02
N MET A 708 -11.25 21.54 25.35
CA MET A 708 -12.36 22.24 25.96
C MET A 708 -12.34 23.75 25.71
N ASP A 709 -11.19 24.35 25.50
CA ASP A 709 -11.11 25.79 25.17
C ASP A 709 -11.81 26.08 23.83
N TYR A 710 -11.70 25.22 22.86
CA TYR A 710 -12.39 25.34 21.57
C TYR A 710 -13.91 25.14 21.74
N PHE A 711 -14.30 24.14 22.48
CA PHE A 711 -15.72 23.88 22.78
C PHE A 711 -16.38 25.07 23.50
N ASN A 712 -15.70 25.66 24.47
CA ASN A 712 -16.25 26.76 25.28
C ASN A 712 -16.26 28.09 24.52
N ASN A 713 -15.34 28.36 23.65
CA ASN A 713 -15.12 29.66 23.01
C ASN A 713 -15.63 29.74 21.57
N ASP A 714 -15.96 28.62 20.93
CA ASP A 714 -16.46 28.57 19.56
C ASP A 714 -17.85 27.92 19.51
N GLN A 715 -18.86 28.72 19.18
CA GLN A 715 -20.25 28.25 19.13
C GLN A 715 -20.50 27.25 18.01
N ASP A 716 -19.80 27.37 16.89
CA ASP A 716 -19.96 26.47 15.74
C ASP A 716 -19.37 25.10 16.05
N ILE A 717 -18.20 25.05 16.66
CA ILE A 717 -17.59 23.82 17.14
C ILE A 717 -18.47 23.15 18.18
N ARG A 718 -18.94 23.94 19.17
CA ARG A 718 -19.84 23.41 20.22
C ARG A 718 -21.09 22.80 19.64
N ARG A 719 -21.73 23.49 18.69
CA ARG A 719 -22.95 22.99 18.03
C ARG A 719 -22.73 21.68 17.33
N VAL A 720 -21.68 21.58 16.53
CA VAL A 720 -21.32 20.36 15.79
C VAL A 720 -21.03 19.22 16.74
N LEU A 721 -20.29 19.45 17.82
CA LEU A 721 -20.00 18.40 18.80
C LEU A 721 -21.24 17.95 19.56
N MET A 722 -22.11 18.88 19.92
CA MET A 722 -23.40 18.56 20.58
C MET A 722 -24.32 17.75 19.66
N GLN A 723 -24.25 17.94 18.35
CA GLN A 723 -25.01 17.16 17.36
C GLN A 723 -24.58 15.68 17.31
N LEU A 724 -23.41 15.33 17.84
CA LEU A 724 -22.98 13.93 17.99
C LEU A 724 -23.78 13.19 19.08
N ILE A 725 -24.35 13.89 20.07
CA ILE A 725 -24.98 13.30 21.25
C ILE A 725 -26.43 13.77 21.50
N ASN A 726 -27.00 14.60 20.62
CA ASN A 726 -28.37 15.10 20.78
C ASN A 726 -29.42 14.35 19.93
N GLY A 727 -29.01 13.34 19.18
CA GLY A 727 -29.90 12.53 18.35
C GLY A 727 -30.20 13.10 16.96
N GLU A 728 -29.62 14.23 16.57
CA GLU A 728 -29.88 14.84 15.26
C GLU A 728 -29.46 13.91 14.09
N TYR A 729 -28.36 13.21 14.22
CA TYR A 729 -27.86 12.24 13.25
C TYR A 729 -28.10 10.77 13.66
N ALA A 730 -28.70 10.55 14.82
CA ALA A 730 -29.07 9.24 15.33
C ALA A 730 -30.32 9.36 16.22
N PRO A 731 -31.51 9.63 15.63
CA PRO A 731 -32.72 9.88 16.40
C PRO A 731 -33.20 8.64 17.19
N ASP A 732 -32.87 7.47 16.75
CA ASP A 732 -33.15 6.18 17.42
C ASP A 732 -32.21 5.90 18.59
N ASP A 733 -31.02 6.49 18.63
CA ASP A 733 -30.01 6.28 19.66
C ASP A 733 -29.10 7.51 19.81
N PRO A 734 -29.48 8.52 20.60
CA PRO A 734 -28.66 9.73 20.79
C PRO A 734 -27.25 9.47 21.33
N GLU A 735 -27.01 8.33 21.95
CA GLU A 735 -25.72 7.95 22.52
C GLU A 735 -24.79 7.26 21.51
N ARG A 736 -25.25 7.00 20.30
CA ARG A 736 -24.49 6.24 19.29
C ARG A 736 -23.10 6.77 19.05
N PHE A 737 -22.94 8.08 18.95
CA PHE A 737 -21.67 8.73 18.65
C PHE A 737 -20.97 9.33 19.88
N ARG A 738 -21.39 8.96 21.08
CA ARG A 738 -20.78 9.45 22.31
C ARG A 738 -19.31 9.11 22.43
N ASP A 739 -18.86 7.96 21.98
CA ASP A 739 -17.45 7.60 22.00
C ASP A 739 -16.59 8.58 21.19
N ILE A 740 -17.09 9.06 20.05
CA ILE A 740 -16.42 10.10 19.26
C ILE A 740 -16.40 11.43 20.03
N TYR A 741 -17.52 11.84 20.59
CA TYR A 741 -17.62 13.03 21.42
C TYR A 741 -16.64 13.01 22.60
N ASP A 742 -16.62 11.91 23.34
CA ASP A 742 -15.74 11.72 24.48
C ASP A 742 -14.26 11.69 24.07
N SER A 743 -13.91 11.12 22.93
CA SER A 743 -12.53 11.11 22.41
C SER A 743 -11.99 12.51 22.13
N LEU A 744 -12.87 13.46 21.84
CA LEU A 744 -12.51 14.84 21.55
C LEU A 744 -12.42 15.73 22.79
N LEU A 745 -13.24 15.51 23.81
CA LEU A 745 -13.38 16.41 24.95
C LEU A 745 -12.96 15.82 26.30
N ASN A 746 -13.15 14.53 26.49
CA ASN A 746 -12.88 13.85 27.76
C ASN A 746 -11.85 12.74 27.56
N THR A 747 -10.88 12.69 28.43
CA THR A 747 -9.99 11.53 28.46
C THR A 747 -10.43 10.57 29.56
N ASN A 748 -10.82 9.37 29.17
CA ASN A 748 -11.15 8.26 30.07
C ASN A 748 -10.04 7.20 30.12
N SER A 749 -8.90 7.49 29.49
CA SER A 749 -7.76 6.60 29.39
C SER A 749 -6.47 7.36 29.65
N SER A 750 -5.35 6.71 29.49
CA SER A 750 -4.03 7.36 29.47
C SER A 750 -3.83 8.29 28.27
N ASP A 751 -4.70 8.23 27.29
CA ASP A 751 -4.60 9.01 26.07
C ASP A 751 -5.13 10.43 26.29
N ARG A 752 -4.49 11.38 25.61
CA ARG A 752 -4.92 12.78 25.61
C ARG A 752 -6.21 12.93 24.85
N ALA A 753 -7.18 13.73 25.39
CA ALA A 753 -8.36 14.11 24.63
C ALA A 753 -7.97 14.83 23.33
N ASP A 754 -8.73 14.59 22.27
CA ASP A 754 -8.42 15.09 20.92
C ASP A 754 -6.96 14.84 20.53
N THR A 755 -6.59 13.59 20.56
CA THR A 755 -5.22 13.10 20.30
C THR A 755 -4.63 13.64 18.99
N TYR A 756 -5.47 13.86 18.00
CA TYR A 756 -5.06 14.26 16.66
C TYR A 756 -5.38 15.72 16.32
N PHE A 757 -5.65 16.57 17.31
CA PHE A 757 -5.80 18.03 17.18
C PHE A 757 -6.88 18.47 16.19
N ILE A 758 -7.97 17.75 16.11
CA ILE A 758 -9.10 18.06 15.23
C ILE A 758 -9.69 19.44 15.54
N LEU A 759 -9.92 19.74 16.82
CA LEU A 759 -10.51 21.01 17.22
C LEU A 759 -9.57 22.20 17.01
N ALA A 760 -8.27 21.98 17.21
CA ALA A 760 -7.26 23.01 16.93
C ALA A 760 -7.23 23.42 15.46
N ASP A 761 -7.41 22.47 14.55
CA ASP A 761 -7.34 22.69 13.12
C ASP A 761 -8.69 22.96 12.44
N PHE A 762 -9.80 22.83 13.17
CA PHE A 762 -11.15 22.93 12.61
C PHE A 762 -11.40 24.28 11.89
N LYS A 763 -11.11 25.37 12.57
CA LYS A 763 -11.35 26.73 12.01
C LYS A 763 -10.49 27.00 10.78
N SER A 764 -9.19 26.69 10.86
CA SER A 764 -8.29 26.87 9.72
C SER A 764 -8.65 25.98 8.54
N TYR A 765 -9.16 24.77 8.80
CA TYR A 765 -9.71 23.89 7.78
C TYR A 765 -10.94 24.47 7.11
N ALA A 766 -11.89 24.99 7.88
CA ALA A 766 -13.08 25.66 7.35
C ALA A 766 -12.71 26.88 6.50
N GLU A 767 -11.74 27.68 6.91
CA GLU A 767 -11.23 28.82 6.14
C GLU A 767 -10.55 28.37 4.83
N ALA A 768 -9.79 27.27 4.86
CA ALA A 768 -9.19 26.69 3.66
C ALA A 768 -10.27 26.20 2.67
N GLN A 769 -11.34 25.60 3.17
CA GLN A 769 -12.48 25.18 2.37
C GLN A 769 -13.22 26.39 1.73
N GLU A 770 -13.31 27.50 2.41
CA GLU A 770 -13.85 28.75 1.82
C GLU A 770 -12.94 29.28 0.70
N ARG A 771 -11.63 29.19 0.87
CA ARG A 771 -10.67 29.56 -0.21
C ARG A 771 -10.83 28.65 -1.43
N VAL A 772 -11.09 27.36 -1.23
CA VAL A 772 -11.38 26.43 -2.34
C VAL A 772 -12.61 26.86 -3.11
N GLU A 773 -13.72 27.16 -2.43
CA GLU A 773 -14.97 27.62 -3.07
C GLU A 773 -14.74 28.91 -3.88
N LYS A 774 -14.06 29.88 -3.27
CA LYS A 774 -13.74 31.14 -3.94
C LYS A 774 -12.88 30.93 -5.18
N ALA A 775 -11.86 30.06 -5.08
CA ALA A 775 -10.99 29.75 -6.21
C ALA A 775 -11.74 29.02 -7.33
N TYR A 776 -12.63 28.10 -6.99
CA TYR A 776 -13.40 27.32 -7.97
C TYR A 776 -14.38 28.18 -8.78
N ARG A 777 -14.87 29.29 -8.23
CA ARG A 777 -15.74 30.25 -8.94
C ARG A 777 -15.01 30.99 -10.07
N ASP A 778 -13.70 31.13 -9.97
CA ASP A 778 -12.83 31.62 -11.04
C ASP A 778 -12.42 30.48 -11.95
N GLU A 779 -13.22 30.21 -12.98
CA GLU A 779 -13.03 29.06 -13.88
C GLU A 779 -11.64 29.03 -14.53
N THR A 780 -11.16 30.19 -14.97
CA THR A 780 -9.83 30.31 -15.58
C THR A 780 -8.71 30.08 -14.57
N GLY A 781 -8.81 30.68 -13.40
CA GLY A 781 -7.84 30.53 -12.34
C GLY A 781 -7.80 29.09 -11.82
N TRP A 782 -8.94 28.43 -11.69
CA TRP A 782 -9.01 27.03 -11.29
C TRP A 782 -8.41 26.08 -12.33
N ALA A 783 -8.75 26.29 -13.61
CA ALA A 783 -8.17 25.51 -14.71
C ALA A 783 -6.64 25.61 -14.72
N ARG A 784 -6.12 26.83 -14.57
CA ARG A 784 -4.69 27.08 -14.47
C ARG A 784 -4.06 26.30 -13.30
N MET A 785 -4.67 26.38 -12.13
CA MET A 785 -4.23 25.68 -10.92
C MET A 785 -4.22 24.14 -11.12
N ALA A 786 -5.28 23.60 -11.70
CA ALA A 786 -5.39 22.17 -12.00
C ALA A 786 -4.31 21.70 -12.98
N MET A 787 -4.11 22.45 -14.05
CA MET A 787 -3.08 22.17 -15.06
C MET A 787 -1.67 22.25 -14.45
N MET A 788 -1.40 23.22 -13.59
CA MET A 788 -0.12 23.37 -12.89
C MET A 788 0.16 22.15 -11.99
N ASN A 789 -0.85 21.63 -11.30
CA ASN A 789 -0.68 20.41 -10.49
C ASN A 789 -0.23 19.23 -11.36
N THR A 790 -0.85 18.99 -12.49
CA THR A 790 -0.41 17.96 -13.43
C THR A 790 0.99 18.23 -13.96
N ALA A 791 1.26 19.45 -14.40
CA ALA A 791 2.55 19.83 -14.97
C ALA A 791 3.73 19.75 -13.98
N CYS A 792 3.48 19.91 -12.68
CA CYS A 792 4.49 19.87 -11.63
C CYS A 792 4.64 18.51 -10.95
N SER A 793 3.96 17.46 -11.42
CA SER A 793 3.93 16.15 -10.79
C SER A 793 5.13 15.24 -11.13
N GLY A 794 6.02 15.68 -11.98
CA GLY A 794 7.12 14.85 -12.52
C GLY A 794 8.04 14.24 -11.48
N LYS A 795 8.31 14.93 -10.38
CA LYS A 795 9.10 14.39 -9.26
C LYS A 795 8.50 13.13 -8.63
N PHE A 796 7.18 13.00 -8.65
CA PHE A 796 6.45 11.97 -7.89
C PHE A 796 6.23 10.68 -8.67
N THR A 797 7.07 10.41 -9.66
CA THR A 797 7.12 9.09 -10.31
C THR A 797 7.90 8.10 -9.47
N SER A 798 7.40 6.86 -9.40
CA SER A 798 8.15 5.76 -8.80
C SER A 798 9.42 5.40 -9.57
N ASP A 799 9.51 5.77 -10.84
CA ASP A 799 10.73 5.60 -11.64
C ASP A 799 11.89 6.42 -11.03
N ARG A 800 11.66 7.66 -10.64
CA ARG A 800 12.66 8.48 -9.93
C ARG A 800 13.02 7.85 -8.59
N THR A 801 12.02 7.39 -7.83
CA THR A 801 12.25 6.76 -6.52
C THR A 801 13.14 5.53 -6.67
N ILE A 802 12.80 4.63 -7.57
CA ILE A 802 13.58 3.40 -7.81
C ILE A 802 14.99 3.72 -8.30
N GLN A 803 15.14 4.70 -9.18
CA GLN A 803 16.47 5.10 -9.65
C GLN A 803 17.34 5.58 -8.48
N GLN A 804 16.76 6.31 -7.53
CA GLN A 804 17.48 6.74 -6.33
C GLN A 804 17.85 5.56 -5.41
N TYR A 805 16.95 4.58 -5.24
CA TYR A 805 17.30 3.34 -4.53
C TYR A 805 18.46 2.60 -5.21
N VAL A 806 18.43 2.50 -6.53
CA VAL A 806 19.50 1.85 -7.31
C VAL A 806 20.82 2.57 -7.14
N ASP A 807 20.84 3.88 -7.32
CA ASP A 807 22.06 4.67 -7.31
C ASP A 807 22.69 4.77 -5.90
N GLU A 808 21.86 4.84 -4.86
CA GLU A 808 22.32 5.18 -3.50
C GLU A 808 22.32 3.99 -2.53
N ILE A 809 21.54 2.95 -2.78
CA ILE A 809 21.38 1.82 -1.85
C ILE A 809 21.72 0.48 -2.50
N TRP A 810 21.06 0.12 -3.59
CA TRP A 810 21.15 -1.24 -4.16
C TRP A 810 22.29 -1.44 -5.13
N HIS A 811 22.68 -0.42 -5.85
CA HIS A 811 23.75 -0.47 -6.87
C HIS A 811 23.54 -1.59 -7.89
N LEU A 812 22.34 -1.59 -8.50
CA LEU A 812 21.98 -2.56 -9.53
C LEU A 812 22.45 -2.10 -10.91
N ASP A 813 22.78 -3.05 -11.77
CA ASP A 813 23.11 -2.80 -13.18
C ASP A 813 21.86 -2.99 -14.06
N LYS A 814 21.71 -2.13 -15.06
CA LYS A 814 20.65 -2.29 -16.06
C LYS A 814 20.91 -3.50 -16.94
N VAL A 815 19.83 -4.19 -17.28
CA VAL A 815 19.82 -5.32 -18.19
C VAL A 815 18.93 -4.98 -19.40
N THR A 816 19.33 -5.39 -20.57
CA THR A 816 18.56 -5.23 -21.80
C THR A 816 18.11 -6.60 -22.29
N VAL A 817 16.81 -6.74 -22.57
CA VAL A 817 16.22 -7.95 -23.13
C VAL A 817 15.87 -7.64 -24.59
N GLU A 818 16.54 -8.33 -25.50
CA GLU A 818 16.26 -8.22 -26.94
C GLU A 818 14.97 -8.97 -27.31
N ALA A 819 14.30 -8.53 -28.37
CA ALA A 819 13.05 -9.14 -28.86
C ALA A 819 13.30 -10.46 -29.57
#